data_53f3eab29f542da79d6c678a36ee172e
#
_entry.id   53f3eab29f542da79d6c678a36ee172e
#
_cell.length_a   1.000
_cell.length_b   1.000
_cell.length_c   1.000
_cell.angle_alpha   90.00
_cell.angle_beta   90.00
_cell.angle_gamma   90.00
#
_symmetry.space_group_name_H-M   'P 1'
#
loop_
_entity.id
_entity.type
_entity.pdbx_description
1 polymer ?
#
loop_
_entity_poly.entity_id
_entity_poly.type
_entity_poly.pdbx_seq_one_letter_code
_entity_poly.pdbx_strand_id
1 'polypeptide(L)'
;MSKKYLSMDGNTAAAHVAYAFSEVASIYPITPSSPMAEHAEEWASQGRKNIFGSAVNVVEMQSEAGAAGAVHGALQGGALATTFTASQGLLLMIPNLYKIQGEMLPGVFHVAARALATSSLNIFGDHQDVYACRQTGIPMLCSHSVQEVMDLAGVAHLTAIKAGVPFIHFFDGFRTSHEIQKVEVLDYETLASLVDYDAIKKFKANALNPHTNPVERGGADNDDIYFQSREAQNKHYDAVVEIAADYMKKISEITGREYAPFTYYGDPEADRVIIAMGSVTETIKDTIDEMAKEGEKVGVIKVHLYRPFSPKYLKAVLPATAKKIAVLDRTKEMGATGEPLYLDVCSVIRDADTLVIGGRYGMGSKDTTPQHIKAVYDHLNSDNPFTGFTIGIKDDVTHLSLPDVHGFHINSGVTQCLFYGLGSDGTVSANKSSIKIIGDNTDLYCQAYFAYDSKKAGGATRSNLRFGNKPIRATYYVNRADFISCSLDNYCLKYDMLKNLKDGGRFLLNTEFTKEEIADYLPIRVKKQLADKHAKFYIINANKIAGEIGMGRRTNTILQSAFFALNEQILPIDEAVTKMKEMAKKSYSNKGENIVQANYKAIDAGKDAIEEVTVDPEWSNLTVLPLRKPTGDDYFDNFVAPINALEGYDLPTSAFLYKLDGTMQNGVAIKEKRAIAIQVPKWEKDNCIQCNQCAMVCPHATIRPFLMTEEEIKNAPEDITNDVLKPIGKGVEGLSFRIQVSPDNCVGCGLCAAVCPGKRGEKALTMVPVKEELEHSALSEYVYNNVEYRDDKYPTTTVKGVGFMKPYFEASGACAGCGETPYYRLASQLFGSDMRIANATGCSSIFTGSTPSTPCTTDMMFITWCISNN
;
A
#
# COMPACT_ATOMS: atom_id res chain seq x y z
N MET A 1 -30.31 -4.19 22.02
CA MET A 1 -30.15 -3.19 20.93
C MET A 1 -29.89 -3.91 19.62
N SER A 2 -30.38 -3.42 18.48
CA SER A 2 -30.04 -4.01 17.18
C SER A 2 -28.55 -3.77 16.90
N LYS A 3 -27.80 -4.82 16.55
CA LYS A 3 -26.39 -4.71 16.18
C LYS A 3 -26.24 -3.79 14.96
N LYS A 4 -25.34 -2.83 15.03
CA LYS A 4 -25.05 -1.90 13.93
C LYS A 4 -23.82 -2.37 13.17
N TYR A 5 -23.97 -2.62 11.88
CA TYR A 5 -22.86 -2.97 10.99
C TYR A 5 -22.51 -1.81 10.07
N LEU A 6 -21.23 -1.59 9.84
CA LEU A 6 -20.69 -0.60 8.88
C LEU A 6 -19.48 -1.16 8.17
N SER A 7 -19.33 -0.78 6.91
CA SER A 7 -18.12 -1.11 6.13
C SER A 7 -17.03 -0.06 6.41
N MET A 8 -15.95 -0.48 7.07
CA MET A 8 -14.84 0.40 7.45
C MET A 8 -13.50 -0.34 7.44
N ASP A 9 -12.41 0.41 7.48
CA ASP A 9 -11.06 -0.13 7.63
C ASP A 9 -10.56 -0.13 9.08
N GLY A 10 -9.40 -0.76 9.31
CA GLY A 10 -8.83 -0.88 10.64
C GLY A 10 -8.45 0.46 11.26
N ASN A 11 -7.99 1.43 10.47
CA ASN A 11 -7.71 2.78 10.98
C ASN A 11 -8.97 3.47 11.47
N THR A 12 -10.06 3.37 10.73
CA THR A 12 -11.36 3.94 11.12
C THR A 12 -11.87 3.28 12.41
N ALA A 13 -11.74 1.95 12.52
CA ALA A 13 -12.15 1.20 13.72
C ALA A 13 -11.33 1.61 14.94
N ALA A 14 -10.00 1.69 14.83
CA ALA A 14 -9.11 2.13 15.91
C ALA A 14 -9.39 3.57 16.34
N ALA A 15 -9.52 4.49 15.38
CA ALA A 15 -9.81 5.90 15.65
C ALA A 15 -11.16 6.07 16.37
N HIS A 16 -12.19 5.31 15.98
CA HIS A 16 -13.51 5.35 16.62
C HIS A 16 -13.42 5.07 18.12
N VAL A 17 -12.70 4.02 18.49
CA VAL A 17 -12.53 3.62 19.88
C VAL A 17 -11.58 4.56 20.62
N ALA A 18 -10.43 4.90 20.03
CA ALA A 18 -9.47 5.81 20.62
C ALA A 18 -10.09 7.19 20.95
N TYR A 19 -10.90 7.71 20.03
CA TYR A 19 -11.64 8.96 20.23
C TYR A 19 -12.62 8.87 21.43
N ALA A 20 -13.27 7.71 21.61
CA ALA A 20 -14.18 7.50 22.73
C ALA A 20 -13.49 7.68 24.09
N PHE A 21 -12.28 7.15 24.25
CA PHE A 21 -11.56 7.09 25.52
C PHE A 21 -10.56 8.24 25.77
N SER A 22 -10.36 9.14 24.81
CA SER A 22 -9.30 10.15 24.90
C SER A 22 -9.85 11.54 25.15
N GLU A 23 -9.17 12.32 26.00
CA GLU A 23 -9.37 13.76 26.18
C GLU A 23 -8.41 14.56 25.27
N VAL A 24 -7.21 13.99 24.99
CA VAL A 24 -6.17 14.57 24.13
C VAL A 24 -5.69 13.52 23.13
N ALA A 25 -5.56 13.91 21.87
CA ALA A 25 -4.84 13.14 20.85
C ALA A 25 -3.68 14.01 20.32
N SER A 26 -2.44 13.60 20.61
CA SER A 26 -1.27 14.29 20.09
C SER A 26 -0.72 13.49 18.91
N ILE A 27 -0.61 14.12 17.74
CA ILE A 27 -0.39 13.43 16.47
C ILE A 27 0.81 13.99 15.72
N TYR A 28 1.43 13.15 14.93
CA TYR A 28 2.28 13.48 13.81
C TYR A 28 2.07 12.40 12.74
N PRO A 29 1.40 12.74 11.62
CA PRO A 29 0.93 11.73 10.67
C PRO A 29 2.07 10.96 10.00
N ILE A 30 1.97 9.63 10.00
CA ILE A 30 2.87 8.73 9.27
C ILE A 30 2.07 7.58 8.65
N THR A 31 2.34 7.27 7.36
CA THR A 31 1.72 6.13 6.68
C THR A 31 2.18 4.81 7.31
N PRO A 32 1.28 3.82 7.58
CA PRO A 32 -0.15 3.76 7.24
C PRO A 32 -1.11 4.18 8.37
N SER A 33 -0.65 4.85 9.42
CA SER A 33 -1.47 5.26 10.57
C SER A 33 -2.18 6.61 10.39
N SER A 34 -1.78 7.42 9.40
CA SER A 34 -2.31 8.78 9.18
C SER A 34 -3.84 8.88 9.18
N PRO A 35 -4.62 7.95 8.57
CA PRO A 35 -6.07 8.07 8.59
C PRO A 35 -6.71 8.02 9.99
N MET A 36 -6.05 7.41 10.99
CA MET A 36 -6.53 7.47 12.38
C MET A 36 -6.52 8.90 12.92
N ALA A 37 -5.44 9.63 12.65
CA ALA A 37 -5.28 11.03 13.04
C ALA A 37 -6.27 11.93 12.29
N GLU A 38 -6.39 11.75 10.97
CA GLU A 38 -7.33 12.49 10.11
C GLU A 38 -8.78 12.33 10.60
N HIS A 39 -9.21 11.13 10.95
CA HIS A 39 -10.55 10.89 11.50
C HIS A 39 -10.73 11.56 12.87
N ALA A 40 -9.75 11.48 13.75
CA ALA A 40 -9.84 12.12 15.07
C ALA A 40 -9.97 13.65 14.93
N GLU A 41 -9.20 14.27 14.02
CA GLU A 41 -9.26 15.70 13.72
C GLU A 41 -10.60 16.10 13.10
N GLU A 42 -11.07 15.36 12.09
CA GLU A 42 -12.37 15.58 11.45
C GLU A 42 -13.50 15.55 12.49
N TRP A 43 -13.56 14.51 13.32
CA TRP A 43 -14.61 14.37 14.32
C TRP A 43 -14.53 15.43 15.42
N ALA A 44 -13.33 15.83 15.82
CA ALA A 44 -13.14 16.92 16.77
C ALA A 44 -13.65 18.26 16.21
N SER A 45 -13.32 18.57 14.94
CA SER A 45 -13.79 19.78 14.24
C SER A 45 -15.32 19.82 14.08
N GLN A 46 -15.96 18.64 13.94
CA GLN A 46 -17.41 18.49 13.89
C GLN A 46 -18.09 18.55 15.28
N GLY A 47 -17.30 18.67 16.36
CA GLY A 47 -17.82 18.74 17.73
C GLY A 47 -18.32 17.40 18.29
N ARG A 48 -17.91 16.26 17.71
CA ARG A 48 -18.25 14.92 18.22
C ARG A 48 -17.78 14.81 19.68
N LYS A 49 -18.62 14.23 20.52
CA LYS A 49 -18.30 14.03 21.94
C LYS A 49 -17.71 12.65 22.17
N ASN A 50 -16.67 12.58 23.04
CA ASN A 50 -16.16 11.34 23.60
C ASN A 50 -17.12 10.82 24.71
N ILE A 51 -16.77 9.70 25.36
CA ILE A 51 -17.59 9.12 26.43
C ILE A 51 -17.62 10.00 27.71
N PHE A 52 -16.74 10.99 27.83
CA PHE A 52 -16.68 11.95 28.94
C PHE A 52 -17.46 13.24 28.64
N GLY A 53 -18.11 13.36 27.47
CA GLY A 53 -18.98 14.47 27.10
C GLY A 53 -18.24 15.69 26.51
N SER A 54 -16.94 15.59 26.21
CA SER A 54 -16.15 16.63 25.56
C SER A 54 -15.67 16.24 24.16
N ALA A 55 -15.35 17.19 23.32
CA ALA A 55 -14.61 16.92 22.08
C ALA A 55 -13.15 16.66 22.45
N VAL A 56 -12.49 15.77 21.69
CA VAL A 56 -11.07 15.48 21.87
C VAL A 56 -10.24 16.68 21.44
N ASN A 57 -9.26 17.07 22.24
CA ASN A 57 -8.28 18.08 21.85
C ASN A 57 -7.20 17.43 20.99
N VAL A 58 -7.23 17.66 19.68
CA VAL A 58 -6.26 17.11 18.72
C VAL A 58 -5.16 18.14 18.50
N VAL A 59 -3.90 17.75 18.72
CA VAL A 59 -2.73 18.62 18.58
C VAL A 59 -1.72 17.97 17.65
N GLU A 60 -1.43 18.60 16.52
CA GLU A 60 -0.37 18.17 15.62
C GLU A 60 0.98 18.78 16.08
N MET A 61 1.97 17.90 16.20
CA MET A 61 3.31 18.25 16.67
C MET A 61 4.28 18.28 15.45
N GLN A 62 5.53 18.67 15.72
CA GLN A 62 6.57 18.75 14.68
C GLN A 62 7.30 17.42 14.42
N SER A 63 7.07 16.42 15.28
CA SER A 63 7.65 15.08 15.13
C SER A 63 6.93 14.07 16.01
N GLU A 64 7.15 12.78 15.76
CA GLU A 64 6.62 11.70 16.60
C GLU A 64 7.20 11.75 18.05
N ALA A 65 8.47 12.14 18.20
CA ALA A 65 9.06 12.36 19.51
C ALA A 65 8.34 13.50 20.26
N GLY A 66 8.00 14.57 19.54
CA GLY A 66 7.20 15.68 20.07
C GLY A 66 5.78 15.24 20.44
N ALA A 67 5.14 14.42 19.59
CA ALA A 67 3.82 13.86 19.84
C ALA A 67 3.80 12.99 21.12
N ALA A 68 4.80 12.12 21.29
CA ALA A 68 4.94 11.30 22.51
C ALA A 68 5.23 12.17 23.75
N GLY A 69 6.02 13.23 23.59
CA GLY A 69 6.27 14.20 24.67
C GLY A 69 5.01 14.93 25.10
N ALA A 70 4.15 15.32 24.15
CA ALA A 70 2.86 15.96 24.42
C ALA A 70 1.86 14.97 25.08
N VAL A 71 1.83 13.69 24.63
CA VAL A 71 1.07 12.64 25.33
C VAL A 71 1.54 12.50 26.77
N HIS A 72 2.87 12.44 27.00
CA HIS A 72 3.44 12.35 28.33
C HIS A 72 3.00 13.54 29.20
N GLY A 73 3.12 14.78 28.68
CA GLY A 73 2.70 15.98 29.41
C GLY A 73 1.20 15.99 29.73
N ALA A 74 0.34 15.59 28.77
CA ALA A 74 -1.10 15.49 28.98
C ALA A 74 -1.44 14.48 30.09
N LEU A 75 -0.81 13.31 30.09
CA LEU A 75 -0.97 12.29 31.12
C LEU A 75 -0.49 12.77 32.49
N GLN A 76 0.63 13.50 32.55
CA GLN A 76 1.11 14.14 33.78
C GLN A 76 0.10 15.16 34.32
N GLY A 77 -0.59 15.87 33.44
CA GLY A 77 -1.66 16.83 33.75
C GLY A 77 -3.00 16.18 34.14
N GLY A 78 -3.11 14.86 34.08
CA GLY A 78 -4.33 14.09 34.39
C GLY A 78 -5.34 14.00 33.28
N ALA A 79 -4.96 14.24 32.03
CA ALA A 79 -5.79 14.00 30.85
C ALA A 79 -5.48 12.64 30.23
N LEU A 80 -6.51 11.86 29.90
CA LEU A 80 -6.35 10.62 29.15
C LEU A 80 -5.94 10.96 27.71
N ALA A 81 -4.82 10.41 27.28
CA ALA A 81 -4.18 10.79 26.02
C ALA A 81 -3.84 9.59 25.14
N THR A 82 -3.89 9.81 23.81
CA THR A 82 -3.55 8.83 22.78
C THR A 82 -2.68 9.43 21.68
N THR A 83 -2.05 8.57 20.90
CA THR A 83 -1.39 8.93 19.64
C THR A 83 -1.49 7.79 18.63
N PHE A 84 -1.22 8.10 17.36
CA PHE A 84 -1.28 7.19 16.22
C PHE A 84 0.05 7.22 15.48
N THR A 85 0.69 6.06 15.28
CA THR A 85 2.04 6.04 14.71
C THR A 85 2.35 4.72 14.00
N ALA A 86 3.55 4.62 13.41
CA ALA A 86 4.09 3.45 12.72
C ALA A 86 5.62 3.57 12.55
N SER A 87 6.31 2.45 12.34
CA SER A 87 7.69 2.42 11.81
C SER A 87 8.68 3.30 12.59
N GLN A 88 9.48 4.11 11.88
CA GLN A 88 10.44 5.04 12.48
C GLN A 88 9.79 6.00 13.46
N GLY A 89 8.54 6.40 13.22
CA GLY A 89 7.78 7.25 14.14
C GLY A 89 7.64 6.61 15.52
N LEU A 90 7.31 5.32 15.57
CA LEU A 90 7.25 4.58 16.83
C LEU A 90 8.63 4.50 17.51
N LEU A 91 9.71 4.30 16.74
CA LEU A 91 11.07 4.26 17.27
C LEU A 91 11.49 5.60 17.87
N LEU A 92 11.11 6.72 17.26
CA LEU A 92 11.37 8.07 17.81
C LEU A 92 10.64 8.30 19.14
N MET A 93 9.58 7.57 19.43
CA MET A 93 8.85 7.64 20.69
C MET A 93 9.51 6.84 21.84
N ILE A 94 10.45 5.91 21.54
CA ILE A 94 11.01 4.95 22.53
C ILE A 94 11.47 5.62 23.83
N PRO A 95 12.23 6.72 23.85
CA PRO A 95 12.62 7.38 25.10
C PRO A 95 11.41 7.80 25.95
N ASN A 96 10.36 8.33 25.32
CA ASN A 96 9.12 8.70 26.00
C ASN A 96 8.32 7.46 26.44
N LEU A 97 8.33 6.37 25.66
CA LEU A 97 7.69 5.10 26.03
C LEU A 97 8.27 4.56 27.34
N TYR A 98 9.60 4.56 27.51
CA TYR A 98 10.25 4.20 28.76
C TYR A 98 9.81 5.09 29.94
N LYS A 99 9.70 6.42 29.71
CA LYS A 99 9.25 7.38 30.72
C LYS A 99 7.80 7.12 31.15
N ILE A 100 6.89 7.04 30.16
CA ILE A 100 5.44 6.86 30.40
C ILE A 100 5.20 5.50 31.09
N GLN A 101 5.96 4.45 30.68
CA GLN A 101 5.92 3.14 31.31
C GLN A 101 6.42 3.21 32.76
N GLY A 102 7.62 3.78 33.00
CA GLY A 102 8.24 3.86 34.31
C GLY A 102 7.45 4.71 35.31
N GLU A 103 6.69 5.69 34.80
CA GLU A 103 5.83 6.56 35.62
C GLU A 103 4.39 6.02 35.74
N MET A 104 4.09 4.87 35.14
CA MET A 104 2.81 4.19 35.24
C MET A 104 1.62 5.08 34.85
N LEU A 105 1.66 5.65 33.64
CA LEU A 105 0.66 6.58 33.12
C LEU A 105 -0.23 5.90 32.04
N PRO A 106 -1.58 5.97 32.14
CA PRO A 106 -2.51 5.18 31.31
C PRO A 106 -2.73 5.76 29.89
N GLY A 107 -1.66 5.97 29.12
CA GLY A 107 -1.72 6.37 27.72
C GLY A 107 -1.85 5.17 26.77
N VAL A 108 -2.56 5.32 25.67
CA VAL A 108 -2.67 4.25 24.66
C VAL A 108 -2.11 4.73 23.33
N PHE A 109 -1.18 3.95 22.78
CA PHE A 109 -0.51 4.17 21.51
C PHE A 109 -1.09 3.19 20.47
N HIS A 110 -1.78 3.69 19.45
CA HIS A 110 -2.30 2.86 18.36
C HIS A 110 -1.30 2.81 17.22
N VAL A 111 -0.89 1.61 16.85
CA VAL A 111 0.18 1.40 15.88
C VAL A 111 -0.32 0.56 14.71
N ALA A 112 -0.32 1.14 13.51
CA ALA A 112 -0.45 0.39 12.28
C ALA A 112 0.95 -0.13 11.91
N ALA A 113 1.30 -1.33 12.40
CA ALA A 113 2.65 -1.86 12.39
C ALA A 113 3.26 -1.92 11.00
N ARG A 114 4.45 -1.36 10.82
CA ARG A 114 5.12 -1.15 9.54
C ARG A 114 6.60 -1.48 9.61
N ALA A 115 7.13 -1.99 8.48
CA ALA A 115 8.56 -2.25 8.28
C ALA A 115 9.43 -1.03 8.63
N LEU A 116 10.61 -1.29 9.16
CA LEU A 116 11.63 -0.27 9.38
C LEU A 116 12.44 -0.05 8.10
N ALA A 117 12.85 1.19 7.86
CA ALA A 117 13.81 1.47 6.81
C ALA A 117 15.19 0.92 7.20
N THR A 118 15.77 0.17 6.28
CA THR A 118 17.13 -0.39 6.39
C THR A 118 17.94 0.07 5.18
N SER A 119 18.39 -0.83 4.33
CA SER A 119 19.01 -0.49 3.03
C SER A 119 18.02 0.09 2.02
N SER A 120 16.71 -0.04 2.27
CA SER A 120 15.63 0.54 1.48
C SER A 120 14.46 0.92 2.38
N LEU A 121 13.72 1.96 2.01
CA LEU A 121 12.46 2.31 2.64
C LEU A 121 11.37 1.31 2.22
N ASN A 122 10.57 0.84 3.18
CA ASN A 122 9.36 0.09 2.92
C ASN A 122 8.21 0.66 3.77
N ILE A 123 7.08 1.01 3.12
CA ILE A 123 5.93 1.59 3.81
C ILE A 123 4.89 0.55 4.23
N PHE A 124 5.08 -0.71 3.82
CA PHE A 124 4.11 -1.78 4.06
C PHE A 124 4.31 -2.46 5.41
N GLY A 125 3.30 -3.20 5.83
CA GLY A 125 3.23 -3.76 7.17
C GLY A 125 4.16 -4.92 7.44
N ASP A 126 4.78 -4.90 8.60
CA ASP A 126 5.34 -6.04 9.34
C ASP A 126 5.48 -5.67 10.82
N HIS A 127 6.17 -6.47 11.64
CA HIS A 127 6.23 -6.26 13.08
C HIS A 127 7.59 -5.75 13.58
N GLN A 128 8.47 -5.28 12.70
CA GLN A 128 9.81 -4.81 13.12
C GLN A 128 9.74 -3.65 14.12
N ASP A 129 8.85 -2.70 13.89
CA ASP A 129 8.68 -1.51 14.73
C ASP A 129 8.16 -1.85 16.14
N VAL A 130 7.11 -2.66 16.23
CA VAL A 130 6.54 -3.07 17.53
C VAL A 130 7.50 -3.99 18.30
N TYR A 131 8.20 -4.88 17.61
CA TYR A 131 9.22 -5.70 18.28
C TYR A 131 10.40 -4.87 18.81
N ALA A 132 10.79 -3.78 18.14
CA ALA A 132 11.81 -2.87 18.67
C ALA A 132 11.38 -2.21 19.99
N CYS A 133 10.08 -2.08 20.24
CA CYS A 133 9.54 -1.48 21.47
C CYS A 133 9.32 -2.48 22.60
N ARG A 134 9.49 -3.81 22.39
CA ARG A 134 9.18 -4.84 23.40
C ARG A 134 9.99 -4.71 24.69
N GLN A 135 11.16 -4.08 24.63
CA GLN A 135 12.05 -3.87 25.80
C GLN A 135 11.61 -2.68 26.67
N THR A 136 10.72 -1.82 26.19
CA THR A 136 10.26 -0.66 26.98
C THR A 136 9.45 -1.06 28.20
N GLY A 137 8.92 -2.31 28.23
CA GLY A 137 8.04 -2.81 29.27
C GLY A 137 6.58 -2.40 29.12
N ILE A 138 6.21 -1.67 28.06
CA ILE A 138 4.81 -1.33 27.79
C ILE A 138 4.04 -2.60 27.42
N PRO A 139 2.86 -2.85 28.00
CA PRO A 139 1.94 -3.88 27.54
C PRO A 139 1.57 -3.72 26.07
N MET A 140 1.53 -4.85 25.35
CA MET A 140 1.34 -4.87 23.89
C MET A 140 0.20 -5.81 23.51
N LEU A 141 -0.83 -5.25 22.88
CA LEU A 141 -2.04 -5.95 22.46
C LEU A 141 -2.17 -5.92 20.94
N CYS A 142 -2.27 -7.10 20.33
CA CYS A 142 -2.40 -7.29 18.88
C CYS A 142 -3.84 -7.61 18.46
N SER A 143 -4.34 -6.93 17.44
CA SER A 143 -5.57 -7.26 16.74
C SER A 143 -5.29 -7.88 15.36
N HIS A 144 -6.05 -8.92 14.98
CA HIS A 144 -5.75 -9.74 13.81
C HIS A 144 -6.68 -9.47 12.60
N SER A 145 -7.75 -8.72 12.80
CA SER A 145 -8.69 -8.32 11.77
C SER A 145 -9.30 -6.96 12.08
N VAL A 146 -10.00 -6.36 11.12
CA VAL A 146 -10.69 -5.07 11.32
C VAL A 146 -11.73 -5.16 12.44
N GLN A 147 -12.46 -6.29 12.55
CA GLN A 147 -13.39 -6.51 13.65
C GLN A 147 -12.66 -6.58 15.01
N GLU A 148 -11.52 -7.27 15.05
CA GLU A 148 -10.74 -7.34 16.30
C GLU A 148 -10.16 -5.97 16.69
N VAL A 149 -9.81 -5.11 15.72
CA VAL A 149 -9.40 -3.73 16.02
C VAL A 149 -10.52 -2.97 16.74
N MET A 150 -11.78 -3.07 16.23
CA MET A 150 -12.96 -2.46 16.87
C MET A 150 -13.16 -2.94 18.31
N ASP A 151 -13.00 -4.25 18.53
CA ASP A 151 -13.31 -4.88 19.82
C ASP A 151 -12.16 -4.72 20.83
N LEU A 152 -10.91 -4.91 20.41
CA LEU A 152 -9.74 -4.97 21.30
C LEU A 152 -9.08 -3.60 21.58
N ALA A 153 -9.30 -2.60 20.71
CA ALA A 153 -8.87 -1.24 21.05
C ALA A 153 -9.51 -0.76 22.36
N GLY A 154 -10.78 -1.11 22.60
CA GLY A 154 -11.46 -0.84 23.87
C GLY A 154 -10.80 -1.55 25.05
N VAL A 155 -10.38 -2.81 24.86
CA VAL A 155 -9.66 -3.58 25.90
C VAL A 155 -8.35 -2.90 26.29
N ALA A 156 -7.59 -2.36 25.33
CA ALA A 156 -6.35 -1.63 25.59
C ALA A 156 -6.60 -0.40 26.48
N HIS A 157 -7.58 0.44 26.14
CA HIS A 157 -7.93 1.62 26.93
C HIS A 157 -8.46 1.28 28.32
N LEU A 158 -9.39 0.34 28.40
CA LEU A 158 -10.00 -0.09 29.67
C LEU A 158 -8.95 -0.69 30.61
N THR A 159 -8.05 -1.51 30.06
CA THR A 159 -6.95 -2.12 30.83
C THR A 159 -5.95 -1.07 31.28
N ALA A 160 -5.57 -0.13 30.40
CA ALA A 160 -4.66 0.96 30.74
C ALA A 160 -5.21 1.81 31.89
N ILE A 161 -6.47 2.19 31.83
CA ILE A 161 -7.15 2.98 32.88
C ILE A 161 -7.17 2.21 34.19
N LYS A 162 -7.60 0.95 34.20
CA LYS A 162 -7.77 0.16 35.42
C LYS A 162 -6.44 -0.23 36.05
N ALA A 163 -5.45 -0.62 35.26
CA ALA A 163 -4.13 -0.99 35.73
C ALA A 163 -3.23 0.23 36.07
N GLY A 164 -3.56 1.40 35.50
CA GLY A 164 -2.73 2.60 35.66
C GLY A 164 -1.40 2.48 34.88
N VAL A 165 -1.38 1.82 33.74
CA VAL A 165 -0.17 1.61 32.91
C VAL A 165 -0.46 1.93 31.44
N PRO A 166 0.56 2.32 30.65
CA PRO A 166 0.33 2.57 29.22
C PRO A 166 0.11 1.28 28.44
N PHE A 167 -0.38 1.41 27.19
CA PHE A 167 -0.54 0.29 26.25
C PHE A 167 -0.08 0.67 24.85
N ILE A 168 0.51 -0.28 24.13
CA ILE A 168 0.58 -0.29 22.66
C ILE A 168 -0.50 -1.24 22.16
N HIS A 169 -1.48 -0.73 21.46
CA HIS A 169 -2.44 -1.50 20.68
C HIS A 169 -2.01 -1.46 19.21
N PHE A 170 -1.73 -2.62 18.62
CA PHE A 170 -1.22 -2.67 17.26
C PHE A 170 -1.95 -3.70 16.39
N PHE A 171 -1.88 -3.46 15.10
CA PHE A 171 -2.43 -4.31 14.04
C PHE A 171 -1.61 -4.11 12.77
N ASP A 172 -1.73 -5.05 11.83
CA ASP A 172 -0.91 -5.03 10.62
C ASP A 172 -1.18 -3.79 9.76
N GLY A 173 -0.14 -3.04 9.46
CA GLY A 173 -0.18 -1.94 8.50
C GLY A 173 -0.58 -2.43 7.11
N PHE A 174 -1.41 -1.69 6.41
CA PHE A 174 -2.08 -2.01 5.15
C PHE A 174 -2.99 -3.25 5.21
N ARG A 175 -2.52 -4.41 5.63
CA ARG A 175 -3.29 -5.67 5.65
C ARG A 175 -4.50 -5.63 6.59
N THR A 176 -4.44 -4.84 7.67
CA THR A 176 -5.59 -4.59 8.56
C THR A 176 -5.96 -3.12 8.53
N SER A 177 -4.97 -2.22 8.60
CA SER A 177 -5.21 -0.78 8.70
C SER A 177 -5.99 -0.19 7.53
N HIS A 178 -5.82 -0.71 6.31
CA HIS A 178 -6.48 -0.25 5.09
C HIS A 178 -7.40 -1.30 4.45
N GLU A 179 -7.54 -2.46 5.05
CA GLU A 179 -8.50 -3.47 4.61
C GLU A 179 -9.91 -3.05 5.03
N ILE A 180 -10.84 -2.96 4.07
CA ILE A 180 -12.24 -2.67 4.37
C ILE A 180 -12.99 -3.98 4.62
N GLN A 181 -13.66 -4.06 5.76
CA GLN A 181 -14.56 -5.15 6.13
C GLN A 181 -15.90 -4.59 6.64
N LYS A 182 -16.95 -5.41 6.56
CA LYS A 182 -18.21 -5.16 7.26
C LYS A 182 -18.06 -5.57 8.71
N VAL A 183 -18.09 -4.61 9.63
CA VAL A 183 -17.85 -4.83 11.06
C VAL A 183 -19.05 -4.41 11.91
N GLU A 184 -19.24 -5.12 13.01
CA GLU A 184 -20.16 -4.72 14.09
C GLU A 184 -19.50 -3.62 14.92
N VAL A 185 -20.15 -2.47 15.02
CA VAL A 185 -19.62 -1.28 15.69
C VAL A 185 -20.03 -1.27 17.15
N LEU A 186 -19.07 -1.15 18.07
CA LEU A 186 -19.34 -0.88 19.48
C LEU A 186 -19.72 0.60 19.65
N ASP A 187 -20.90 0.85 20.20
CA ASP A 187 -21.34 2.21 20.49
C ASP A 187 -20.67 2.78 21.76
N TYR A 188 -20.76 4.11 21.91
CA TYR A 188 -20.13 4.80 23.04
C TYR A 188 -20.82 4.53 24.37
N GLU A 189 -22.09 4.17 24.39
CA GLU A 189 -22.81 3.80 25.62
C GLU A 189 -22.28 2.47 26.15
N THR A 190 -22.12 1.49 25.25
CA THR A 190 -21.51 0.20 25.57
C THR A 190 -20.08 0.36 26.10
N LEU A 191 -19.24 1.15 25.40
CA LEU A 191 -17.87 1.41 25.85
C LEU A 191 -17.81 2.12 27.20
N ALA A 192 -18.66 3.13 27.43
CA ALA A 192 -18.72 3.86 28.70
C ALA A 192 -19.15 2.98 29.87
N SER A 193 -20.03 1.99 29.64
CA SER A 193 -20.51 1.08 30.69
C SER A 193 -19.42 0.18 31.26
N LEU A 194 -18.32 -0.04 30.53
CA LEU A 194 -17.19 -0.87 30.91
C LEU A 194 -16.09 -0.11 31.69
N VAL A 195 -16.18 1.22 31.74
CA VAL A 195 -15.14 2.07 32.32
C VAL A 195 -15.10 1.97 33.84
N ASP A 196 -13.91 1.81 34.40
CA ASP A 196 -13.64 1.97 35.83
C ASP A 196 -13.44 3.46 36.14
N TYR A 197 -14.54 4.16 36.47
CA TYR A 197 -14.51 5.59 36.78
C TYR A 197 -13.76 5.93 38.07
N ASP A 198 -13.61 4.99 38.99
CA ASP A 198 -12.84 5.23 40.22
C ASP A 198 -11.33 5.17 39.92
N ALA A 199 -10.92 4.31 38.96
CA ALA A 199 -9.56 4.34 38.46
C ALA A 199 -9.23 5.68 37.78
N ILE A 200 -10.18 6.25 37.00
CA ILE A 200 -10.01 7.58 36.38
C ILE A 200 -9.89 8.67 37.46
N LYS A 201 -10.73 8.64 38.49
CA LYS A 201 -10.64 9.60 39.62
C LYS A 201 -9.26 9.52 40.29
N LYS A 202 -8.78 8.29 40.54
CA LYS A 202 -7.45 8.05 41.15
C LYS A 202 -6.34 8.59 40.22
N PHE A 203 -6.41 8.33 38.91
CA PHE A 203 -5.46 8.85 37.93
C PHE A 203 -5.44 10.39 37.96
N LYS A 204 -6.60 11.03 37.88
CA LYS A 204 -6.71 12.51 37.90
C LYS A 204 -6.25 13.11 39.26
N ALA A 205 -6.47 12.43 40.34
CA ALA A 205 -5.97 12.86 41.67
C ALA A 205 -4.44 12.79 41.78
N ASN A 206 -3.80 11.89 41.03
CA ASN A 206 -2.36 11.76 40.97
C ASN A 206 -1.67 12.69 39.96
N ALA A 207 -2.45 13.53 39.27
CA ALA A 207 -1.88 14.53 38.33
C ALA A 207 -0.97 15.51 39.04
N LEU A 208 0.04 16.01 38.33
CA LEU A 208 0.91 17.07 38.84
C LEU A 208 0.09 18.37 38.99
N ASN A 209 -0.18 18.77 40.23
CA ASN A 209 -0.95 19.97 40.55
C ASN A 209 -0.42 20.58 41.82
N PRO A 210 0.07 21.83 41.81
CA PRO A 210 0.68 22.46 42.98
C PRO A 210 -0.28 22.68 44.16
N HIS A 211 -1.61 22.64 43.89
CA HIS A 211 -2.61 22.88 44.95
C HIS A 211 -3.18 21.58 45.55
N THR A 212 -3.33 20.53 44.73
CA THR A 212 -4.01 19.29 45.16
C THR A 212 -3.08 18.10 45.29
N ASN A 213 -1.96 18.10 44.52
CA ASN A 213 -0.95 17.02 44.54
C ASN A 213 0.44 17.61 44.27
N PRO A 214 1.07 18.32 45.20
CA PRO A 214 2.37 18.98 45.05
C PRO A 214 3.53 17.95 45.17
N VAL A 215 3.77 17.17 44.11
CA VAL A 215 4.82 16.14 44.05
C VAL A 215 5.74 16.40 42.86
N GLU A 216 6.94 15.87 42.92
CA GLU A 216 7.85 15.74 41.78
C GLU A 216 7.79 14.34 41.22
N ARG A 217 8.05 14.22 39.91
CA ARG A 217 8.10 12.93 39.22
C ARG A 217 9.28 12.91 38.24
N GLY A 218 9.88 11.72 38.05
CA GLY A 218 11.02 11.59 37.16
C GLY A 218 12.36 12.03 37.76
N GLY A 219 12.58 11.81 39.06
CA GLY A 219 13.85 12.05 39.75
C GLY A 219 15.02 11.24 39.19
N ALA A 220 16.20 11.46 39.73
CA ALA A 220 17.42 10.71 39.42
C ALA A 220 17.73 9.72 40.54
N ASP A 221 17.68 8.43 40.26
CA ASP A 221 18.07 7.36 41.16
C ASP A 221 19.57 7.09 40.99
N ASN A 222 20.26 6.93 42.12
CA ASN A 222 21.65 6.48 42.11
C ASN A 222 21.75 4.94 41.99
N ASP A 223 22.95 4.44 41.86
CA ASP A 223 23.27 3.02 41.63
C ASP A 223 22.81 2.09 42.77
N ASP A 224 22.70 2.58 43.98
CA ASP A 224 22.28 1.86 45.17
C ASP A 224 20.75 1.64 45.26
N ILE A 225 19.92 2.39 44.52
CA ILE A 225 18.45 2.35 44.60
C ILE A 225 17.72 2.06 43.28
N TYR A 226 18.33 2.31 42.11
CA TYR A 226 17.67 2.20 40.80
C TYR A 226 17.11 0.79 40.55
N PHE A 227 17.85 -0.27 40.87
CA PHE A 227 17.40 -1.64 40.63
C PHE A 227 16.14 -1.97 41.43
N GLN A 228 16.12 -1.65 42.73
CA GLN A 228 14.96 -1.86 43.58
C GLN A 228 13.74 -1.05 43.10
N SER A 229 13.95 0.17 42.62
CA SER A 229 12.91 1.02 42.04
C SER A 229 12.26 0.34 40.82
N ARG A 230 13.05 -0.28 39.94
CA ARG A 230 12.54 -1.03 38.80
C ARG A 230 11.78 -2.31 39.21
N GLU A 231 12.31 -3.09 40.13
CA GLU A 231 11.68 -4.34 40.61
C GLU A 231 10.36 -4.10 41.37
N ALA A 232 10.20 -2.96 42.03
CA ALA A 232 8.97 -2.61 42.74
C ALA A 232 7.72 -2.53 41.81
N GLN A 233 7.90 -2.34 40.50
CA GLN A 233 6.81 -2.27 39.52
C GLN A 233 6.30 -3.65 39.10
N ASN A 234 7.04 -4.74 39.33
CA ASN A 234 6.72 -6.07 38.80
C ASN A 234 5.28 -6.49 39.10
N LYS A 235 4.84 -6.31 40.35
CA LYS A 235 3.51 -6.71 40.80
C LYS A 235 2.36 -6.01 40.02
N HIS A 236 2.57 -4.78 39.59
CA HIS A 236 1.59 -4.03 38.81
C HIS A 236 1.52 -4.56 37.38
N TYR A 237 2.67 -4.86 36.78
CA TYR A 237 2.71 -5.40 35.39
C TYR A 237 2.24 -6.86 35.34
N ASP A 238 2.48 -7.68 36.35
CA ASP A 238 1.94 -9.04 36.47
C ASP A 238 0.39 -9.02 36.49
N ALA A 239 -0.20 -8.02 37.20
CA ALA A 239 -1.65 -7.88 37.29
C ALA A 239 -2.33 -7.49 35.93
N VAL A 240 -1.59 -6.91 34.98
CA VAL A 240 -2.12 -6.49 33.68
C VAL A 240 -2.73 -7.68 32.93
N VAL A 241 -2.12 -8.85 33.00
CA VAL A 241 -2.58 -10.05 32.29
C VAL A 241 -4.02 -10.42 32.68
N GLU A 242 -4.30 -10.47 34.00
CA GLU A 242 -5.63 -10.84 34.50
C GLU A 242 -6.66 -9.73 34.25
N ILE A 243 -6.25 -8.45 34.35
CA ILE A 243 -7.13 -7.31 34.05
C ILE A 243 -7.51 -7.31 32.57
N ALA A 244 -6.54 -7.52 31.67
CA ALA A 244 -6.79 -7.62 30.23
C ALA A 244 -7.70 -8.80 29.91
N ALA A 245 -7.44 -9.98 30.50
CA ALA A 245 -8.27 -11.16 30.32
C ALA A 245 -9.73 -10.93 30.78
N ASP A 246 -9.94 -10.23 31.91
CA ASP A 246 -11.27 -9.88 32.39
C ASP A 246 -12.02 -8.96 31.39
N TYR A 247 -11.37 -7.93 30.84
CA TYR A 247 -11.97 -7.08 29.83
C TYR A 247 -12.19 -7.79 28.49
N MET A 248 -11.29 -8.67 28.06
CA MET A 248 -11.48 -9.53 26.91
C MET A 248 -12.72 -10.41 27.09
N LYS A 249 -12.91 -11.00 28.27
CA LYS A 249 -14.10 -11.80 28.60
C LYS A 249 -15.39 -10.95 28.54
N LYS A 250 -15.39 -9.75 29.09
CA LYS A 250 -16.55 -8.84 29.05
C LYS A 250 -16.92 -8.46 27.62
N ILE A 251 -15.93 -8.14 26.80
CA ILE A 251 -16.15 -7.87 25.36
C ILE A 251 -16.66 -9.13 24.65
N SER A 252 -16.16 -10.32 24.98
CA SER A 252 -16.68 -11.58 24.45
C SER A 252 -18.15 -11.80 24.78
N GLU A 253 -18.55 -11.53 26.02
CA GLU A 253 -19.95 -11.64 26.47
C GLU A 253 -20.89 -10.67 25.72
N ILE A 254 -20.42 -9.45 25.42
CA ILE A 254 -21.19 -8.43 24.70
C ILE A 254 -21.32 -8.75 23.21
N THR A 255 -20.21 -9.17 22.60
CA THR A 255 -20.12 -9.32 21.14
C THR A 255 -20.48 -10.73 20.65
N GLY A 256 -20.32 -11.74 21.51
CA GLY A 256 -20.42 -13.16 21.16
C GLY A 256 -19.18 -13.70 20.44
N ARG A 257 -18.09 -12.91 20.36
CA ARG A 257 -16.79 -13.33 19.83
C ARG A 257 -15.84 -13.65 20.96
N GLU A 258 -15.06 -14.72 20.84
CA GLU A 258 -14.14 -15.19 21.88
C GLU A 258 -12.82 -14.42 21.87
N TYR A 259 -12.45 -13.81 23.00
CA TYR A 259 -11.19 -13.11 23.21
C TYR A 259 -10.54 -13.53 24.53
N ALA A 260 -9.25 -13.82 24.46
CA ALA A 260 -8.37 -14.12 25.59
C ALA A 260 -6.93 -13.71 25.24
N PRO A 261 -5.99 -13.62 26.19
CA PRO A 261 -4.59 -13.33 25.90
C PRO A 261 -3.99 -14.21 24.81
N PHE A 262 -4.40 -15.49 24.76
CA PHE A 262 -4.15 -16.45 23.70
C PHE A 262 -5.46 -17.18 23.38
N THR A 263 -5.77 -17.43 22.11
CA THR A 263 -6.93 -18.23 21.70
C THR A 263 -6.49 -19.34 20.76
N TYR A 264 -7.15 -20.49 20.85
CA TYR A 264 -6.90 -21.64 20.00
C TYR A 264 -8.00 -21.79 18.94
N TYR A 265 -7.61 -22.22 17.73
CA TYR A 265 -8.53 -22.60 16.67
C TYR A 265 -8.00 -23.81 15.93
N GLY A 266 -8.85 -24.82 15.73
CA GLY A 266 -8.52 -26.04 15.00
C GLY A 266 -9.02 -27.30 15.70
N ASP A 267 -8.46 -28.47 15.37
CA ASP A 267 -8.80 -29.74 15.97
C ASP A 267 -8.34 -29.81 17.44
N PRO A 268 -9.19 -30.15 18.42
CA PRO A 268 -8.78 -30.21 19.84
C PRO A 268 -7.71 -31.27 20.09
N GLU A 269 -7.53 -32.24 19.20
CA GLU A 269 -6.49 -33.29 19.25
C GLU A 269 -5.37 -33.01 18.22
N ALA A 270 -5.13 -31.74 17.84
CA ALA A 270 -4.09 -31.39 16.88
C ALA A 270 -2.70 -31.85 17.35
N ASP A 271 -1.96 -32.52 16.47
CA ASP A 271 -0.56 -32.91 16.70
C ASP A 271 0.43 -31.82 16.23
N ARG A 272 -0.01 -30.97 15.33
CA ARG A 272 0.75 -29.85 14.74
C ARG A 272 0.02 -28.52 14.97
N VAL A 273 0.73 -27.56 15.54
CA VAL A 273 0.16 -26.25 15.87
C VAL A 273 1.07 -25.14 15.34
N ILE A 274 0.48 -24.13 14.71
CA ILE A 274 1.16 -22.87 14.41
C ILE A 274 0.84 -21.88 15.53
N ILE A 275 1.84 -21.13 15.98
CA ILE A 275 1.66 -19.97 16.87
C ILE A 275 2.03 -18.73 16.08
N ALA A 276 1.12 -17.76 16.00
CA ALA A 276 1.32 -16.56 15.20
C ALA A 276 0.58 -15.36 15.77
N MET A 277 0.95 -14.18 15.28
CA MET A 277 0.39 -12.89 15.66
C MET A 277 0.05 -12.08 14.39
N GLY A 278 -1.00 -11.26 14.44
CA GLY A 278 -1.42 -10.42 13.34
C GLY A 278 -2.34 -11.12 12.33
N SER A 279 -2.55 -10.48 11.18
CA SER A 279 -3.59 -10.85 10.19
C SER A 279 -3.40 -12.23 9.58
N VAL A 280 -2.19 -12.78 9.55
CA VAL A 280 -1.91 -14.14 9.02
C VAL A 280 -2.72 -15.21 9.72
N THR A 281 -3.10 -15.01 10.99
CA THR A 281 -3.89 -15.98 11.75
C THR A 281 -5.26 -16.25 11.11
N GLU A 282 -5.82 -15.27 10.41
CA GLU A 282 -7.08 -15.44 9.68
C GLU A 282 -6.88 -16.33 8.43
N THR A 283 -5.79 -16.15 7.67
CA THR A 283 -5.42 -17.08 6.57
C THR A 283 -5.14 -18.50 7.10
N ILE A 284 -4.50 -18.62 8.26
CA ILE A 284 -4.22 -19.92 8.88
C ILE A 284 -5.53 -20.64 9.24
N LYS A 285 -6.53 -19.93 9.77
CA LYS A 285 -7.86 -20.52 10.08
C LYS A 285 -8.54 -21.06 8.82
N ASP A 286 -8.53 -20.33 7.71
CA ASP A 286 -9.08 -20.81 6.43
C ASP A 286 -8.32 -22.04 5.92
N THR A 287 -7.00 -22.05 6.10
CA THR A 287 -6.17 -23.22 5.74
C THR A 287 -6.51 -24.45 6.59
N ILE A 288 -6.69 -24.28 7.91
CA ILE A 288 -7.10 -25.34 8.84
C ILE A 288 -8.46 -25.93 8.41
N ASP A 289 -9.44 -25.06 8.10
CA ASP A 289 -10.76 -25.49 7.68
C ASP A 289 -10.72 -26.33 6.38
N GLU A 290 -9.82 -25.98 5.45
CA GLU A 290 -9.66 -26.76 4.22
C GLU A 290 -8.93 -28.09 4.49
N MET A 291 -7.84 -28.08 5.27
CA MET A 291 -7.10 -29.29 5.65
C MET A 291 -7.95 -30.28 6.47
N ALA A 292 -8.85 -29.76 7.32
CA ALA A 292 -9.77 -30.60 8.10
C ALA A 292 -10.72 -31.44 7.22
N LYS A 293 -11.05 -30.96 6.01
CA LYS A 293 -11.84 -31.76 5.02
C LYS A 293 -11.06 -32.96 4.50
N GLU A 294 -9.74 -32.93 4.57
CA GLU A 294 -8.84 -34.04 4.22
C GLU A 294 -8.50 -34.93 5.44
N GLY A 295 -9.08 -34.63 6.62
CA GLY A 295 -8.87 -35.40 7.85
C GLY A 295 -7.60 -35.00 8.61
N GLU A 296 -6.94 -33.89 8.27
CA GLU A 296 -5.74 -33.39 8.96
C GLU A 296 -6.09 -32.77 10.31
N LYS A 297 -5.40 -33.15 11.38
CA LYS A 297 -5.58 -32.62 12.73
C LYS A 297 -4.53 -31.52 13.02
N VAL A 298 -4.88 -30.31 12.70
CA VAL A 298 -3.99 -29.14 12.83
C VAL A 298 -4.70 -28.00 13.55
N GLY A 299 -3.91 -27.06 14.11
CA GLY A 299 -4.47 -25.92 14.81
C GLY A 299 -3.55 -24.71 14.83
N VAL A 300 -4.10 -23.56 15.24
CA VAL A 300 -3.37 -22.32 15.44
C VAL A 300 -3.66 -21.72 16.81
N ILE A 301 -2.61 -21.21 17.46
CA ILE A 301 -2.73 -20.33 18.62
C ILE A 301 -2.49 -18.90 18.14
N LYS A 302 -3.50 -18.05 18.37
CA LYS A 302 -3.46 -16.60 18.11
C LYS A 302 -2.96 -15.88 19.35
N VAL A 303 -1.95 -15.03 19.21
CA VAL A 303 -1.39 -14.22 20.30
C VAL A 303 -2.03 -12.82 20.27
N HIS A 304 -2.91 -12.52 21.24
CA HIS A 304 -3.48 -11.17 21.39
C HIS A 304 -2.65 -10.32 22.35
N LEU A 305 -2.40 -10.79 23.59
CA LEU A 305 -1.55 -10.08 24.56
C LEU A 305 -0.10 -10.57 24.43
N TYR A 306 0.69 -9.84 23.67
CA TYR A 306 2.10 -10.18 23.46
C TYR A 306 2.98 -9.79 24.65
N ARG A 307 2.68 -8.67 25.31
CA ARG A 307 3.33 -8.25 26.56
C ARG A 307 2.28 -7.79 27.59
N PRO A 308 2.37 -8.20 28.85
CA PRO A 308 3.25 -9.25 29.38
C PRO A 308 2.95 -10.62 28.75
N PHE A 309 4.01 -11.39 28.42
CA PHE A 309 3.84 -12.73 27.83
C PHE A 309 3.50 -13.73 28.95
N SER A 310 2.33 -14.37 28.87
CA SER A 310 1.82 -15.21 29.94
C SER A 310 1.96 -16.71 29.68
N PRO A 311 2.91 -17.39 30.34
CA PRO A 311 3.02 -18.85 30.28
C PRO A 311 1.73 -19.60 30.68
N LYS A 312 1.00 -19.06 31.67
CA LYS A 312 -0.27 -19.62 32.13
C LYS A 312 -1.30 -19.71 31.01
N TYR A 313 -1.53 -18.63 30.32
CA TYR A 313 -2.55 -18.57 29.24
C TYR A 313 -2.12 -19.31 27.98
N LEU A 314 -0.84 -19.27 27.60
CA LEU A 314 -0.35 -20.05 26.46
C LEU A 314 -0.51 -21.56 26.68
N LYS A 315 -0.08 -22.07 27.86
CA LYS A 315 -0.22 -23.50 28.18
C LYS A 315 -1.66 -23.95 28.31
N ALA A 316 -2.56 -23.07 28.74
CA ALA A 316 -3.98 -23.41 28.93
C ALA A 316 -4.71 -23.68 27.61
N VAL A 317 -4.26 -23.08 26.51
CA VAL A 317 -4.90 -23.22 25.18
C VAL A 317 -4.18 -24.21 24.26
N LEU A 318 -2.96 -24.66 24.64
CA LEU A 318 -2.19 -25.62 23.84
C LEU A 318 -2.78 -27.03 23.97
N PRO A 319 -3.20 -27.68 22.88
CA PRO A 319 -3.66 -29.07 22.94
C PRO A 319 -2.61 -30.01 23.53
N ALA A 320 -3.00 -30.93 24.39
CA ALA A 320 -2.09 -31.87 25.03
C ALA A 320 -1.39 -32.80 24.01
N THR A 321 -2.00 -32.98 22.85
CA THR A 321 -1.50 -33.76 21.71
C THR A 321 -0.48 -33.03 20.87
N ALA A 322 -0.36 -31.70 20.99
CA ALA A 322 0.52 -30.87 20.18
C ALA A 322 1.99 -31.14 20.54
N LYS A 323 2.68 -31.89 19.70
CA LYS A 323 4.10 -32.23 19.84
C LYS A 323 5.01 -31.54 18.82
N LYS A 324 4.42 -30.90 17.82
CA LYS A 324 5.12 -30.21 16.74
C LYS A 324 4.55 -28.80 16.59
N ILE A 325 5.36 -27.81 16.92
CA ILE A 325 4.95 -26.40 16.95
C ILE A 325 5.82 -25.58 16.00
N ALA A 326 5.21 -24.84 15.10
CA ALA A 326 5.87 -23.80 14.31
C ALA A 326 5.46 -22.42 14.82
N VAL A 327 6.44 -21.57 15.08
CA VAL A 327 6.18 -20.18 15.44
C VAL A 327 6.49 -19.29 14.24
N LEU A 328 5.53 -18.50 13.81
CA LEU A 328 5.67 -17.59 12.68
C LEU A 328 5.84 -16.17 13.15
N ASP A 329 7.00 -15.60 12.84
CA ASP A 329 7.34 -14.20 13.10
C ASP A 329 7.32 -13.37 11.82
N ARG A 330 6.67 -12.19 11.86
CA ARG A 330 6.62 -11.23 10.76
C ARG A 330 7.72 -10.19 10.89
N THR A 331 8.94 -10.67 11.13
CA THR A 331 10.14 -9.87 11.32
C THR A 331 11.39 -10.67 10.99
N LYS A 332 12.52 -9.99 10.91
CA LYS A 332 13.85 -10.59 10.89
C LYS A 332 14.76 -9.80 11.83
N GLU A 333 15.20 -10.42 12.91
CA GLU A 333 16.16 -9.84 13.84
C GLU A 333 17.56 -10.31 13.47
N MET A 334 18.35 -9.42 12.82
CA MET A 334 19.69 -9.75 12.34
C MET A 334 20.62 -10.10 13.51
N GLY A 335 21.28 -11.27 13.41
CA GLY A 335 22.25 -11.74 14.42
C GLY A 335 21.64 -12.43 15.63
N ALA A 336 20.30 -12.50 15.73
CA ALA A 336 19.62 -13.28 16.78
C ALA A 336 19.63 -14.79 16.43
N THR A 337 19.51 -15.62 17.47
CA THR A 337 19.37 -17.08 17.32
C THR A 337 17.98 -17.50 16.88
N GLY A 338 17.02 -16.59 16.88
CA GLY A 338 15.64 -16.73 16.45
C GLY A 338 14.88 -15.42 16.59
N GLU A 339 13.72 -15.34 15.98
CA GLU A 339 12.85 -14.17 16.05
C GLU A 339 12.14 -14.05 17.41
N PRO A 340 11.65 -12.87 17.82
CA PRO A 340 11.19 -12.60 19.17
C PRO A 340 10.06 -13.50 19.69
N LEU A 341 9.00 -13.74 18.90
CA LEU A 341 7.90 -14.60 19.35
C LEU A 341 8.36 -16.05 19.50
N TYR A 342 9.17 -16.53 18.56
CA TYR A 342 9.74 -17.88 18.63
C TYR A 342 10.55 -18.08 19.91
N LEU A 343 11.43 -17.11 20.25
CA LEU A 343 12.24 -17.18 21.48
C LEU A 343 11.37 -17.15 22.74
N ASP A 344 10.32 -16.33 22.77
CA ASP A 344 9.37 -16.28 23.89
C ASP A 344 8.65 -17.64 24.06
N VAL A 345 8.18 -18.25 22.98
CA VAL A 345 7.53 -19.57 23.00
C VAL A 345 8.51 -20.65 23.48
N CYS A 346 9.75 -20.66 22.97
CA CYS A 346 10.79 -21.61 23.42
C CYS A 346 11.10 -21.46 24.92
N SER A 347 11.01 -20.24 25.47
CA SER A 347 11.20 -19.99 26.89
C SER A 347 10.12 -20.63 27.77
N VAL A 348 8.91 -20.83 27.23
CA VAL A 348 7.73 -21.37 27.91
C VAL A 348 7.57 -22.88 27.67
N ILE A 349 7.75 -23.31 26.43
CA ILE A 349 7.62 -24.72 26.03
C ILE A 349 9.00 -25.37 26.10
N ARG A 350 9.25 -26.03 27.24
CA ARG A 350 10.56 -26.66 27.54
C ARG A 350 10.48 -28.19 27.62
N ASP A 351 9.37 -28.76 27.16
CA ASP A 351 9.20 -30.21 27.11
C ASP A 351 10.13 -30.78 26.04
N ALA A 352 10.98 -31.75 26.42
CA ALA A 352 11.95 -32.37 25.53
C ALA A 352 11.29 -33.15 24.37
N ASP A 353 10.04 -33.61 24.58
CA ASP A 353 9.29 -34.36 23.56
C ASP A 353 8.49 -33.41 22.61
N THR A 354 8.58 -32.12 22.77
CA THR A 354 7.89 -31.14 21.95
C THR A 354 8.89 -30.40 21.07
N LEU A 355 8.77 -30.60 19.74
CA LEU A 355 9.53 -29.86 18.76
C LEU A 355 8.96 -28.45 18.60
N VAL A 356 9.79 -27.42 18.75
CA VAL A 356 9.43 -26.03 18.48
C VAL A 356 10.40 -25.46 17.43
N ILE A 357 9.87 -25.06 16.27
CA ILE A 357 10.66 -24.44 15.19
C ILE A 357 10.15 -23.03 14.89
N GLY A 358 11.05 -22.15 14.47
CA GLY A 358 10.73 -20.77 14.09
C GLY A 358 10.76 -20.57 12.58
N GLY A 359 9.88 -19.74 12.05
CA GLY A 359 9.84 -19.36 10.65
C GLY A 359 9.49 -17.91 10.43
N ARG A 360 9.95 -17.33 9.33
CA ARG A 360 9.73 -15.93 8.93
C ARG A 360 8.79 -15.85 7.77
N TYR A 361 7.89 -14.84 7.81
CA TYR A 361 6.91 -14.61 6.74
C TYR A 361 6.59 -13.12 6.58
N GLY A 362 6.01 -12.75 5.44
CA GLY A 362 5.20 -11.55 5.29
C GLY A 362 5.86 -10.20 5.54
N MET A 363 7.19 -10.11 5.62
CA MET A 363 7.90 -8.86 5.82
C MET A 363 7.56 -7.86 4.71
N GLY A 364 7.37 -6.59 5.07
CA GLY A 364 6.97 -5.55 4.12
C GLY A 364 5.71 -5.90 3.34
N SER A 365 4.73 -6.59 3.95
CA SER A 365 3.49 -7.11 3.36
C SER A 365 3.69 -8.09 2.19
N LYS A 366 4.82 -8.80 2.11
CA LYS A 366 4.94 -9.94 1.18
C LYS A 366 3.77 -10.87 1.38
N ASP A 367 3.10 -11.26 0.29
CA ASP A 367 1.85 -12.02 0.36
C ASP A 367 2.05 -13.40 1.02
N THR A 368 1.11 -13.79 1.89
CA THR A 368 1.15 -15.07 2.59
C THR A 368 -0.17 -15.81 2.32
N THR A 369 -0.08 -16.81 1.47
CA THR A 369 -1.25 -17.54 0.95
C THR A 369 -1.50 -18.85 1.71
N PRO A 370 -2.67 -19.48 1.54
CA PRO A 370 -2.93 -20.82 2.09
C PRO A 370 -1.91 -21.87 1.69
N GLN A 371 -1.33 -21.79 0.47
CA GLN A 371 -0.27 -22.69 0.01
C GLN A 371 0.98 -22.60 0.89
N HIS A 372 1.36 -21.36 1.27
CA HIS A 372 2.48 -21.13 2.18
C HIS A 372 2.22 -21.70 3.58
N ILE A 373 1.01 -21.53 4.08
CA ILE A 373 0.61 -22.08 5.40
C ILE A 373 0.56 -23.61 5.39
N LYS A 374 0.01 -24.20 4.33
CA LYS A 374 0.03 -25.65 4.14
C LYS A 374 1.47 -26.19 4.15
N ALA A 375 2.40 -25.50 3.48
CA ALA A 375 3.82 -25.87 3.47
C ALA A 375 4.43 -25.88 4.89
N VAL A 376 4.00 -25.01 5.80
CA VAL A 376 4.46 -25.02 7.20
C VAL A 376 3.98 -26.27 7.92
N TYR A 377 2.70 -26.65 7.77
CA TYR A 377 2.17 -27.88 8.37
C TYR A 377 2.84 -29.14 7.78
N ASP A 378 3.10 -29.16 6.48
CA ASP A 378 3.81 -30.24 5.80
C ASP A 378 5.26 -30.33 6.29
N HIS A 379 5.92 -29.19 6.48
CA HIS A 379 7.27 -29.14 7.04
C HIS A 379 7.34 -29.68 8.47
N LEU A 380 6.38 -29.34 9.33
CA LEU A 380 6.26 -29.93 10.67
C LEU A 380 6.08 -31.46 10.62
N ASN A 381 5.49 -31.98 9.55
CA ASN A 381 5.25 -33.41 9.38
C ASN A 381 6.38 -34.14 8.62
N SER A 382 7.38 -33.40 8.12
CA SER A 382 8.53 -34.00 7.43
C SER A 382 9.46 -34.74 8.38
N ASP A 383 10.33 -35.60 7.84
CA ASP A 383 11.32 -36.37 8.61
C ASP A 383 12.39 -35.47 9.27
N ASN A 384 12.68 -34.31 8.69
CA ASN A 384 13.74 -33.40 9.13
C ASN A 384 13.25 -31.95 9.15
N PRO A 385 12.30 -31.57 10.00
CA PRO A 385 11.88 -30.19 10.13
C PRO A 385 13.01 -29.31 10.70
N PHE A 386 13.27 -28.17 10.09
CA PHE A 386 14.33 -27.24 10.51
C PHE A 386 13.77 -25.89 10.92
N THR A 387 14.48 -25.22 11.84
CA THR A 387 14.18 -23.86 12.29
C THR A 387 14.83 -22.80 11.40
N GLY A 388 14.28 -21.59 11.40
CA GLY A 388 14.79 -20.47 10.59
C GLY A 388 14.28 -20.49 9.16
N PHE A 389 13.27 -21.31 8.87
CA PHE A 389 12.67 -21.36 7.52
C PHE A 389 11.98 -20.07 7.12
N THR A 390 11.77 -19.88 5.82
CA THR A 390 11.00 -18.76 5.26
C THR A 390 9.88 -19.28 4.38
N ILE A 391 8.79 -18.53 4.25
CA ILE A 391 7.69 -18.79 3.31
C ILE A 391 7.38 -17.56 2.48
N GLY A 392 6.85 -17.76 1.27
CA GLY A 392 6.42 -16.70 0.36
C GLY A 392 7.56 -16.01 -0.41
N ILE A 393 8.78 -16.55 -0.36
CA ILE A 393 9.94 -16.13 -1.16
C ILE A 393 10.67 -17.35 -1.71
N LYS A 394 11.52 -17.13 -2.70
CA LYS A 394 12.42 -18.15 -3.27
C LYS A 394 13.86 -17.84 -2.82
N ASP A 395 14.28 -18.47 -1.73
CA ASP A 395 15.62 -18.25 -1.19
C ASP A 395 16.61 -19.28 -1.77
N ASP A 396 17.26 -18.91 -2.84
CA ASP A 396 18.32 -19.66 -3.51
C ASP A 396 19.75 -19.29 -3.04
N VAL A 397 19.84 -18.46 -1.98
CA VAL A 397 21.10 -18.02 -1.38
C VAL A 397 21.43 -18.83 -0.12
N THR A 398 20.46 -18.95 0.80
CA THR A 398 20.64 -19.71 2.04
C THR A 398 19.78 -20.99 2.09
N HIS A 399 18.90 -21.20 1.08
CA HIS A 399 18.05 -22.38 0.91
C HIS A 399 17.13 -22.67 2.10
N LEU A 400 16.63 -21.62 2.74
CA LEU A 400 15.73 -21.72 3.90
C LEU A 400 14.24 -21.62 3.54
N SER A 401 13.91 -21.39 2.28
CA SER A 401 12.50 -21.29 1.86
C SER A 401 11.83 -22.65 1.74
N LEU A 402 10.62 -22.75 2.31
CA LEU A 402 9.76 -23.89 2.04
C LEU A 402 9.12 -23.74 0.66
N PRO A 403 8.96 -24.85 -0.09
CA PRO A 403 8.31 -24.81 -1.40
C PRO A 403 6.80 -24.54 -1.26
N ASP A 404 6.22 -23.84 -2.24
CA ASP A 404 4.77 -23.66 -2.33
C ASP A 404 4.06 -24.98 -2.60
N VAL A 405 2.95 -25.23 -1.91
CA VAL A 405 2.10 -26.41 -2.16
C VAL A 405 1.14 -26.10 -3.31
N HIS A 406 1.62 -26.33 -4.54
CA HIS A 406 0.81 -26.09 -5.73
C HIS A 406 -0.49 -26.91 -5.73
N GLY A 407 -1.58 -26.28 -6.17
CA GLY A 407 -2.88 -26.93 -6.26
C GLY A 407 -3.73 -26.88 -4.97
N PHE A 408 -3.17 -26.50 -3.83
CA PHE A 408 -3.95 -26.29 -2.61
C PHE A 408 -4.70 -24.95 -2.68
N HIS A 409 -6.02 -24.97 -2.53
CA HIS A 409 -6.87 -23.78 -2.64
C HIS A 409 -8.04 -23.83 -1.66
N ILE A 410 -8.42 -22.66 -1.14
CA ILE A 410 -9.61 -22.52 -0.30
C ILE A 410 -10.87 -22.46 -1.15
N ASN A 411 -11.81 -23.38 -0.91
CA ASN A 411 -13.12 -23.40 -1.54
C ASN A 411 -14.18 -22.80 -0.61
N SER A 412 -14.16 -21.48 -0.46
CA SER A 412 -15.02 -20.75 0.50
C SER A 412 -16.40 -20.39 -0.04
N GLY A 413 -16.67 -20.53 -1.34
CA GLY A 413 -17.89 -20.02 -1.98
C GLY A 413 -17.96 -18.49 -2.08
N VAL A 414 -16.83 -17.80 -1.87
CA VAL A 414 -16.71 -16.36 -1.94
C VAL A 414 -16.48 -15.93 -3.39
N THR A 415 -17.24 -14.95 -3.88
CA THR A 415 -16.98 -14.28 -5.16
C THR A 415 -15.77 -13.37 -5.03
N GLN A 416 -14.79 -13.52 -5.93
CA GLN A 416 -13.53 -12.79 -5.91
C GLN A 416 -13.37 -11.96 -7.17
N CYS A 417 -13.11 -10.67 -7.00
CA CYS A 417 -12.97 -9.71 -8.10
C CYS A 417 -11.62 -8.99 -8.03
N LEU A 418 -10.99 -8.80 -9.18
CA LEU A 418 -9.70 -8.13 -9.30
C LEU A 418 -9.81 -6.99 -10.32
N PHE A 419 -9.37 -5.80 -9.94
CA PHE A 419 -9.42 -4.62 -10.81
C PHE A 419 -8.03 -4.05 -11.01
N TYR A 420 -7.65 -3.86 -12.25
CA TYR A 420 -6.43 -3.15 -12.64
C TYR A 420 -6.78 -1.73 -13.07
N GLY A 421 -6.20 -0.76 -12.40
CA GLY A 421 -6.37 0.66 -12.68
C GLY A 421 -5.03 1.40 -12.79
N LEU A 422 -5.06 2.57 -13.42
CA LEU A 422 -3.93 3.48 -13.43
C LEU A 422 -3.95 4.33 -12.15
N GLY A 423 -2.80 4.59 -11.57
CA GLY A 423 -2.70 5.49 -10.42
C GLY A 423 -3.38 6.84 -10.68
N SER A 424 -4.30 7.23 -9.81
CA SER A 424 -5.11 8.46 -9.89
C SER A 424 -6.22 8.47 -10.95
N ASP A 425 -6.58 7.35 -11.58
CA ASP A 425 -7.71 7.26 -12.53
C ASP A 425 -9.09 7.17 -11.85
N GLY A 426 -9.12 7.00 -10.53
CA GLY A 426 -10.35 6.89 -9.73
C GLY A 426 -10.84 5.44 -9.52
N THR A 427 -10.20 4.43 -10.09
CA THR A 427 -10.57 3.01 -9.93
C THR A 427 -10.64 2.59 -8.47
N VAL A 428 -9.65 2.96 -7.65
CA VAL A 428 -9.64 2.65 -6.21
C VAL A 428 -10.83 3.27 -5.49
N SER A 429 -11.17 4.53 -5.79
CA SER A 429 -12.30 5.23 -5.18
C SER A 429 -13.64 4.60 -5.56
N ALA A 430 -13.80 4.20 -6.83
CA ALA A 430 -14.99 3.48 -7.30
C ALA A 430 -15.14 2.13 -6.58
N ASN A 431 -14.05 1.38 -6.42
CA ASN A 431 -14.06 0.10 -5.72
C ASN A 431 -14.33 0.24 -4.22
N LYS A 432 -13.81 1.29 -3.55
CA LYS A 432 -14.19 1.65 -2.18
C LYS A 432 -15.69 1.98 -2.07
N SER A 433 -16.23 2.67 -3.07
CA SER A 433 -17.69 2.94 -3.16
C SER A 433 -18.49 1.65 -3.34
N SER A 434 -18.07 0.76 -4.25
CA SER A 434 -18.73 -0.51 -4.51
C SER A 434 -18.79 -1.39 -3.26
N ILE A 435 -17.67 -1.52 -2.53
CA ILE A 435 -17.61 -2.33 -1.31
C ILE A 435 -18.55 -1.79 -0.22
N LYS A 436 -18.67 -0.47 -0.08
CA LYS A 436 -19.60 0.17 0.87
C LYS A 436 -21.06 -0.01 0.42
N ILE A 437 -21.36 0.14 -0.86
CA ILE A 437 -22.71 -0.10 -1.40
C ILE A 437 -23.14 -1.53 -1.05
N ILE A 438 -22.30 -2.52 -1.32
CA ILE A 438 -22.65 -3.91 -1.07
C ILE A 438 -22.72 -4.20 0.44
N GLY A 439 -21.68 -3.83 1.19
CA GLY A 439 -21.59 -4.13 2.63
C GLY A 439 -22.70 -3.47 3.48
N ASP A 440 -23.04 -2.21 3.16
CA ASP A 440 -24.00 -1.45 3.96
C ASP A 440 -25.46 -1.72 3.55
N ASN A 441 -25.73 -2.28 2.35
CA ASN A 441 -27.08 -2.48 1.84
C ASN A 441 -27.48 -3.96 1.59
N THR A 442 -26.58 -4.91 1.81
CA THR A 442 -26.87 -6.34 1.68
C THR A 442 -26.46 -7.10 2.93
N ASP A 443 -26.89 -8.36 3.06
CA ASP A 443 -26.45 -9.25 4.14
C ASP A 443 -25.06 -9.87 3.86
N LEU A 444 -24.45 -9.61 2.70
CA LEU A 444 -23.16 -10.14 2.36
C LEU A 444 -22.04 -9.55 3.24
N TYR A 445 -21.13 -10.42 3.64
CA TYR A 445 -19.82 -9.99 4.11
C TYR A 445 -19.00 -9.49 2.93
N CYS A 446 -18.23 -8.45 3.16
CA CYS A 446 -17.39 -7.84 2.14
C CYS A 446 -15.98 -7.60 2.67
N GLN A 447 -15.01 -7.72 1.78
CA GLN A 447 -13.60 -7.41 2.03
C GLN A 447 -13.03 -6.71 0.82
N ALA A 448 -12.28 -5.62 1.05
CA ALA A 448 -11.50 -4.97 0.01
C ALA A 448 -10.09 -4.68 0.51
N TYR A 449 -9.11 -5.00 -0.34
CA TYR A 449 -7.72 -4.64 -0.14
C TYR A 449 -7.14 -4.03 -1.41
N PHE A 450 -6.36 -2.94 -1.25
CA PHE A 450 -5.84 -2.14 -2.35
C PHE A 450 -4.31 -2.21 -2.37
N ALA A 451 -3.75 -2.66 -3.48
CA ALA A 451 -2.32 -2.62 -3.72
C ALA A 451 -1.98 -1.41 -4.59
N TYR A 452 -1.01 -0.63 -4.13
CA TYR A 452 -0.54 0.57 -4.80
C TYR A 452 0.90 0.40 -5.27
N ASP A 453 1.23 0.97 -6.43
CA ASP A 453 2.62 1.22 -6.80
C ASP A 453 3.08 2.53 -6.12
N SER A 454 4.34 2.61 -5.74
CA SER A 454 4.95 3.83 -5.21
C SER A 454 5.07 4.93 -6.28
N LYS A 455 5.13 4.58 -7.55
CA LYS A 455 5.12 5.53 -8.68
C LYS A 455 3.77 6.25 -8.76
N LYS A 456 3.80 7.57 -8.88
CA LYS A 456 2.58 8.38 -9.05
C LYS A 456 2.10 8.42 -10.50
N ALA A 457 3.04 8.50 -11.47
CA ALA A 457 2.73 8.39 -12.89
C ALA A 457 3.10 7.01 -13.42
N GLY A 458 2.12 6.31 -13.97
CA GLY A 458 2.29 4.98 -14.56
C GLY A 458 2.31 3.82 -13.56
N GLY A 459 2.06 4.09 -12.28
CA GLY A 459 1.88 3.04 -11.29
C GLY A 459 0.56 2.30 -11.53
N ALA A 460 0.60 0.96 -11.51
CA ALA A 460 -0.61 0.15 -11.57
C ALA A 460 -1.22 -0.01 -10.18
N THR A 461 -2.53 0.19 -10.06
CA THR A 461 -3.29 -0.14 -8.86
C THR A 461 -4.01 -1.47 -9.04
N ARG A 462 -4.05 -2.28 -8.00
CA ARG A 462 -4.81 -3.54 -7.98
C ARG A 462 -5.79 -3.51 -6.81
N SER A 463 -7.08 -3.53 -7.11
CA SER A 463 -8.13 -3.64 -6.09
C SER A 463 -8.59 -5.08 -6.01
N ASN A 464 -8.52 -5.66 -4.82
CA ASN A 464 -8.91 -7.02 -4.53
C ASN A 464 -10.19 -6.99 -3.70
N LEU A 465 -11.31 -7.45 -4.26
CA LEU A 465 -12.62 -7.42 -3.63
C LEU A 465 -13.14 -8.84 -3.46
N ARG A 466 -13.75 -9.11 -2.32
CA ARG A 466 -14.39 -10.38 -2.00
C ARG A 466 -15.76 -10.17 -1.38
N PHE A 467 -16.71 -11.03 -1.75
CA PHE A 467 -18.11 -11.00 -1.29
C PHE A 467 -18.60 -12.40 -0.98
N GLY A 468 -19.29 -12.58 0.16
CA GLY A 468 -19.77 -13.91 0.52
C GLY A 468 -20.78 -13.91 1.67
N ASN A 469 -21.41 -15.03 1.89
CA ASN A 469 -22.43 -15.24 2.94
C ASN A 469 -21.82 -15.55 4.33
N LYS A 470 -20.48 -15.59 4.42
CA LYS A 470 -19.72 -15.88 5.65
C LYS A 470 -18.62 -14.83 5.83
N PRO A 471 -18.13 -14.61 7.06
CA PRO A 471 -16.98 -13.75 7.30
C PRO A 471 -15.80 -14.16 6.43
N ILE A 472 -15.14 -13.15 5.83
CA ILE A 472 -14.03 -13.34 4.90
C ILE A 472 -12.72 -13.19 5.68
N ARG A 473 -11.90 -14.25 5.69
CA ARG A 473 -10.64 -14.34 6.45
C ARG A 473 -9.40 -14.33 5.56
N ALA A 474 -9.57 -14.08 4.27
CA ALA A 474 -8.50 -14.11 3.27
C ALA A 474 -7.64 -12.83 3.34
N THR A 475 -6.55 -12.84 4.11
CA THR A 475 -5.61 -11.73 4.26
C THR A 475 -4.49 -11.75 3.19
N TYR A 476 -4.79 -12.23 2.00
CA TYR A 476 -3.91 -12.33 0.84
C TYR A 476 -4.61 -11.80 -0.42
N TYR A 477 -3.84 -11.52 -1.47
CA TYR A 477 -4.39 -11.03 -2.74
C TYR A 477 -5.33 -12.04 -3.40
N VAL A 478 -6.23 -11.53 -4.23
CA VAL A 478 -7.06 -12.39 -5.09
C VAL A 478 -6.17 -13.11 -6.09
N ASN A 479 -6.08 -14.42 -5.96
CA ASN A 479 -5.30 -15.31 -6.83
C ASN A 479 -6.17 -16.26 -7.66
N ARG A 480 -7.51 -16.26 -7.44
CA ARG A 480 -8.51 -16.99 -8.22
C ARG A 480 -9.76 -16.11 -8.40
N ALA A 481 -9.74 -15.26 -9.42
CA ALA A 481 -10.78 -14.27 -9.67
C ALA A 481 -11.96 -14.83 -10.49
N ASP A 482 -13.18 -14.56 -10.06
CA ASP A 482 -14.40 -14.79 -10.83
C ASP A 482 -14.63 -13.69 -11.87
N PHE A 483 -14.10 -12.48 -11.58
CA PHE A 483 -14.20 -11.30 -12.42
C PHE A 483 -12.89 -10.51 -12.40
N ILE A 484 -12.39 -10.12 -13.58
CA ILE A 484 -11.26 -9.19 -13.73
C ILE A 484 -11.71 -8.01 -14.57
N SER A 485 -11.39 -6.79 -14.12
CA SER A 485 -11.60 -5.56 -14.88
C SER A 485 -10.28 -4.83 -15.08
N CYS A 486 -10.08 -4.24 -16.26
CA CYS A 486 -8.92 -3.43 -16.58
C CYS A 486 -9.34 -2.09 -17.18
N SER A 487 -8.87 -0.99 -16.57
CA SER A 487 -9.21 0.37 -16.99
C SER A 487 -8.38 0.88 -18.18
N LEU A 488 -7.33 0.16 -18.59
CA LEU A 488 -6.39 0.59 -19.62
C LEU A 488 -5.93 -0.59 -20.50
N ASP A 489 -6.26 -0.58 -21.75
CA ASP A 489 -6.01 -1.69 -22.67
C ASP A 489 -4.51 -2.04 -22.87
N ASN A 490 -3.61 -1.04 -22.82
CA ASN A 490 -2.18 -1.29 -22.93
C ASN A 490 -1.62 -2.16 -21.78
N TYR A 491 -2.36 -2.35 -20.70
CA TYR A 491 -1.99 -3.29 -19.63
C TYR A 491 -1.99 -4.75 -20.09
N CYS A 492 -2.76 -5.07 -21.14
CA CYS A 492 -2.69 -6.38 -21.79
C CYS A 492 -1.31 -6.69 -22.38
N LEU A 493 -0.57 -5.64 -22.79
CA LEU A 493 0.79 -5.75 -23.34
C LEU A 493 1.86 -5.85 -22.25
N LYS A 494 1.57 -5.40 -21.02
CA LYS A 494 2.57 -5.23 -19.94
C LYS A 494 2.45 -6.26 -18.83
N TYR A 495 1.23 -6.64 -18.44
CA TYR A 495 0.96 -7.44 -17.25
C TYR A 495 0.28 -8.76 -17.61
N ASP A 496 0.61 -9.78 -16.84
CA ASP A 496 -0.08 -11.07 -16.90
C ASP A 496 -1.33 -11.06 -15.98
N MET A 497 -2.34 -10.30 -16.40
CA MET A 497 -3.55 -10.06 -15.61
C MET A 497 -4.44 -11.29 -15.50
N LEU A 498 -4.54 -12.10 -16.56
CA LEU A 498 -5.48 -13.21 -16.63
C LEU A 498 -4.95 -14.50 -15.99
N LYS A 499 -3.69 -14.52 -15.51
CA LYS A 499 -3.16 -15.70 -14.80
C LYS A 499 -4.05 -16.11 -13.63
N ASN A 500 -4.66 -15.13 -12.96
CA ASN A 500 -5.52 -15.33 -11.80
C ASN A 500 -7.02 -15.49 -12.11
N LEU A 501 -7.44 -15.45 -13.38
CA LEU A 501 -8.82 -15.68 -13.76
C LEU A 501 -9.18 -17.17 -13.61
N LYS A 502 -10.34 -17.46 -13.02
CA LYS A 502 -10.88 -18.84 -12.96
C LYS A 502 -11.35 -19.29 -14.34
N ASP A 503 -11.50 -20.60 -14.47
CA ASP A 503 -12.21 -21.19 -15.61
C ASP A 503 -13.67 -20.71 -15.64
N GLY A 504 -14.16 -20.28 -16.81
CA GLY A 504 -15.46 -19.64 -16.96
C GLY A 504 -15.57 -18.24 -16.38
N GLY A 505 -14.47 -17.64 -15.94
CA GLY A 505 -14.45 -16.30 -15.38
C GLY A 505 -14.73 -15.20 -16.39
N ARG A 506 -15.00 -13.98 -15.91
CA ARG A 506 -15.37 -12.82 -16.74
C ARG A 506 -14.23 -11.80 -16.76
N PHE A 507 -13.92 -11.30 -17.96
CA PHE A 507 -12.93 -10.24 -18.15
C PHE A 507 -13.59 -9.03 -18.83
N LEU A 508 -13.49 -7.85 -18.21
CA LEU A 508 -13.96 -6.56 -18.74
C LEU A 508 -12.75 -5.66 -19.05
N LEU A 509 -12.65 -5.21 -20.30
CA LEU A 509 -11.57 -4.32 -20.75
C LEU A 509 -12.15 -2.98 -21.21
N ASN A 510 -11.64 -1.88 -20.62
CA ASN A 510 -11.88 -0.54 -21.17
C ASN A 510 -10.95 -0.30 -22.36
N THR A 511 -11.51 -0.09 -23.55
CA THR A 511 -10.76 0.09 -24.79
C THR A 511 -11.53 0.93 -25.80
N GLU A 512 -10.82 1.54 -26.72
CA GLU A 512 -11.38 2.26 -27.86
C GLU A 512 -11.59 1.36 -29.09
N PHE A 513 -11.03 0.14 -29.08
CA PHE A 513 -11.21 -0.83 -30.17
C PHE A 513 -12.63 -1.40 -30.14
N THR A 514 -13.18 -1.59 -31.34
CA THR A 514 -14.44 -2.32 -31.53
C THR A 514 -14.25 -3.82 -31.28
N LYS A 515 -15.36 -4.56 -31.18
CA LYS A 515 -15.30 -6.02 -31.01
C LYS A 515 -14.70 -6.75 -32.22
N GLU A 516 -14.72 -6.15 -33.39
CA GLU A 516 -14.08 -6.66 -34.59
C GLU A 516 -12.57 -6.43 -34.59
N GLU A 517 -12.12 -5.30 -34.08
CA GLU A 517 -10.71 -4.87 -34.06
C GLU A 517 -9.91 -5.42 -32.85
N ILE A 518 -10.56 -5.64 -31.71
CA ILE A 518 -9.88 -6.00 -30.48
C ILE A 518 -9.08 -7.31 -30.57
N ALA A 519 -9.56 -8.25 -31.40
CA ALA A 519 -8.86 -9.51 -31.60
C ALA A 519 -7.47 -9.30 -32.24
N ASP A 520 -7.29 -8.33 -33.11
CA ASP A 520 -5.99 -8.03 -33.73
C ASP A 520 -5.04 -7.33 -32.75
N TYR A 521 -5.58 -6.51 -31.86
CA TYR A 521 -4.80 -5.80 -30.83
C TYR A 521 -4.31 -6.70 -29.69
N LEU A 522 -5.11 -7.68 -29.23
CA LEU A 522 -4.77 -8.49 -28.08
C LEU A 522 -3.49 -9.32 -28.29
N PRO A 523 -2.56 -9.33 -27.28
CA PRO A 523 -1.41 -10.22 -27.33
C PRO A 523 -1.79 -11.69 -27.37
N ILE A 524 -0.98 -12.51 -28.04
CA ILE A 524 -1.16 -13.97 -28.14
C ILE A 524 -1.40 -14.61 -26.77
N ARG A 525 -0.67 -14.19 -25.72
CA ARG A 525 -0.84 -14.67 -24.35
C ARG A 525 -2.26 -14.46 -23.84
N VAL A 526 -2.80 -13.24 -24.02
CA VAL A 526 -4.15 -12.90 -23.55
C VAL A 526 -5.21 -13.70 -24.30
N LYS A 527 -5.08 -13.80 -25.63
CA LYS A 527 -5.96 -14.65 -26.48
C LYS A 527 -5.99 -16.09 -25.97
N LYS A 528 -4.79 -16.68 -25.79
CA LYS A 528 -4.66 -18.06 -25.30
C LYS A 528 -5.28 -18.24 -23.91
N GLN A 529 -5.01 -17.32 -22.98
CA GLN A 529 -5.59 -17.39 -21.63
C GLN A 529 -7.12 -17.25 -21.62
N LEU A 530 -7.69 -16.41 -22.49
CA LEU A 530 -9.15 -16.32 -22.65
C LEU A 530 -9.76 -17.63 -23.12
N ALA A 531 -9.15 -18.25 -24.13
CA ALA A 531 -9.62 -19.53 -24.67
C ALA A 531 -9.41 -20.71 -23.70
N ASP A 532 -8.20 -20.86 -23.14
CA ASP A 532 -7.85 -21.94 -22.21
C ASP A 532 -8.72 -21.94 -20.94
N LYS A 533 -9.19 -20.76 -20.52
CA LYS A 533 -10.03 -20.57 -19.33
C LYS A 533 -11.53 -20.44 -19.66
N HIS A 534 -11.94 -20.70 -20.90
CA HIS A 534 -13.32 -20.55 -21.35
C HIS A 534 -13.96 -19.24 -20.88
N ALA A 535 -13.15 -18.16 -20.88
CA ALA A 535 -13.50 -16.88 -20.30
C ALA A 535 -14.59 -16.17 -21.11
N LYS A 536 -15.49 -15.47 -20.42
CA LYS A 536 -16.40 -14.51 -21.04
C LYS A 536 -15.69 -13.17 -21.14
N PHE A 537 -15.52 -12.68 -22.36
CA PHE A 537 -14.78 -11.45 -22.61
C PHE A 537 -15.74 -10.30 -22.97
N TYR A 538 -15.59 -9.18 -22.31
CA TYR A 538 -16.39 -7.96 -22.49
C TYR A 538 -15.50 -6.76 -22.72
N ILE A 539 -15.96 -5.82 -23.56
CA ILE A 539 -15.31 -4.53 -23.77
C ILE A 539 -16.30 -3.39 -23.50
N ILE A 540 -15.76 -2.22 -23.20
CA ILE A 540 -16.51 -0.97 -23.03
C ILE A 540 -15.61 0.20 -23.44
N ASN A 541 -16.14 1.19 -24.17
CA ASN A 541 -15.43 2.44 -24.44
C ASN A 541 -15.87 3.53 -23.46
N ALA A 542 -15.39 3.40 -22.22
CA ALA A 542 -15.70 4.37 -21.16
C ALA A 542 -15.07 5.75 -21.41
N ASN A 543 -13.96 5.83 -22.18
CA ASN A 543 -13.33 7.11 -22.55
C ASN A 543 -14.24 7.94 -23.45
N LYS A 544 -14.84 7.33 -24.46
CA LYS A 544 -15.79 7.97 -25.37
C LYS A 544 -17.02 8.46 -24.60
N ILE A 545 -17.60 7.59 -23.78
CA ILE A 545 -18.78 7.92 -22.94
C ILE A 545 -18.49 9.11 -22.02
N ALA A 546 -17.35 9.10 -21.31
CA ALA A 546 -16.95 10.18 -20.42
C ALA A 546 -16.75 11.51 -21.18
N GLY A 547 -16.19 11.46 -22.39
CA GLY A 547 -16.04 12.61 -23.27
C GLY A 547 -17.39 13.21 -23.71
N GLU A 548 -18.33 12.38 -24.16
CA GLU A 548 -19.68 12.78 -24.61
C GLU A 548 -20.52 13.40 -23.47
N ILE A 549 -20.35 12.90 -22.24
CA ILE A 549 -21.06 13.42 -21.06
C ILE A 549 -20.41 14.69 -20.49
N GLY A 550 -19.18 15.02 -20.94
CA GLY A 550 -18.41 16.16 -20.42
C GLY A 550 -17.65 15.87 -19.13
N MET A 551 -17.42 14.61 -18.81
CA MET A 551 -16.63 14.20 -17.64
C MET A 551 -15.12 14.11 -17.93
N GLY A 552 -14.68 14.39 -19.15
CA GLY A 552 -13.28 14.32 -19.57
C GLY A 552 -12.73 12.90 -19.49
N ARG A 553 -11.72 12.67 -18.66
CA ARG A 553 -11.06 11.36 -18.49
C ARG A 553 -11.59 10.53 -17.29
N ARG A 554 -12.71 10.90 -16.71
CA ARG A 554 -13.27 10.26 -15.51
C ARG A 554 -14.14 9.06 -15.89
N THR A 555 -13.55 7.90 -16.06
CA THR A 555 -14.21 6.65 -16.47
C THR A 555 -14.67 5.78 -15.33
N ASN A 556 -14.21 6.07 -14.12
CA ASN A 556 -14.37 5.21 -12.94
C ASN A 556 -15.84 4.89 -12.59
N THR A 557 -16.75 5.86 -12.67
CA THR A 557 -18.18 5.65 -12.39
C THR A 557 -18.87 4.79 -13.47
N ILE A 558 -18.43 4.94 -14.74
CA ILE A 558 -18.91 4.14 -15.87
C ILE A 558 -18.51 2.67 -15.68
N LEU A 559 -17.22 2.43 -15.37
CA LEU A 559 -16.68 1.08 -15.13
C LEU A 559 -17.28 0.44 -13.86
N GLN A 560 -17.60 1.22 -12.84
CA GLN A 560 -18.32 0.75 -11.65
C GLN A 560 -19.72 0.26 -12.00
N SER A 561 -20.46 0.98 -12.83
CA SER A 561 -21.79 0.57 -13.31
C SER A 561 -21.70 -0.72 -14.13
N ALA A 562 -20.72 -0.80 -15.05
CA ALA A 562 -20.46 -2.02 -15.82
C ALA A 562 -20.11 -3.24 -14.93
N PHE A 563 -19.36 -3.03 -13.85
CA PHE A 563 -19.10 -4.08 -12.87
C PHE A 563 -20.39 -4.65 -12.25
N PHE A 564 -21.30 -3.79 -11.81
CA PHE A 564 -22.56 -4.26 -11.24
C PHE A 564 -23.43 -4.97 -12.28
N ALA A 565 -23.50 -4.46 -13.49
CA ALA A 565 -24.27 -5.09 -14.59
C ALA A 565 -23.74 -6.50 -14.94
N LEU A 566 -22.42 -6.72 -14.87
CA LEU A 566 -21.82 -8.04 -15.10
C LEU A 566 -21.83 -8.95 -13.87
N ASN A 567 -22.26 -8.46 -12.69
CA ASN A 567 -22.23 -9.19 -11.43
C ASN A 567 -23.53 -9.07 -10.63
N GLU A 568 -24.68 -9.18 -11.30
CA GLU A 568 -26.01 -9.06 -10.69
C GLU A 568 -26.29 -10.06 -9.56
N GLN A 569 -25.54 -11.17 -9.52
CA GLN A 569 -25.60 -12.12 -8.41
C GLN A 569 -25.10 -11.55 -7.08
N ILE A 570 -24.33 -10.44 -7.09
CA ILE A 570 -23.89 -9.74 -5.89
C ILE A 570 -24.96 -8.73 -5.44
N LEU A 571 -25.46 -7.95 -6.39
CA LEU A 571 -26.50 -6.94 -6.17
C LEU A 571 -27.23 -6.71 -7.49
N PRO A 572 -28.60 -6.78 -7.50
CA PRO A 572 -29.37 -6.51 -8.71
C PRO A 572 -29.05 -5.14 -9.29
N ILE A 573 -28.93 -5.04 -10.63
CA ILE A 573 -28.44 -3.82 -11.29
C ILE A 573 -29.29 -2.57 -10.98
N ASP A 574 -30.62 -2.67 -10.92
CA ASP A 574 -31.47 -1.54 -10.63
C ASP A 574 -31.28 -0.98 -9.20
N GLU A 575 -31.03 -1.87 -8.24
CA GLU A 575 -30.71 -1.48 -6.88
C GLU A 575 -29.30 -0.86 -6.84
N ALA A 576 -28.32 -1.45 -7.49
CA ALA A 576 -26.97 -0.93 -7.58
C ALA A 576 -26.94 0.48 -8.19
N VAL A 577 -27.66 0.71 -9.30
CA VAL A 577 -27.79 2.02 -9.95
C VAL A 577 -28.42 3.06 -8.98
N THR A 578 -29.45 2.68 -8.25
CA THR A 578 -30.10 3.56 -7.27
C THR A 578 -29.08 3.97 -6.20
N LYS A 579 -28.36 3.01 -5.61
CA LYS A 579 -27.35 3.28 -4.58
C LYS A 579 -26.14 4.07 -5.09
N MET A 580 -25.70 3.79 -6.29
CA MET A 580 -24.63 4.58 -6.95
C MET A 580 -25.06 6.05 -7.11
N LYS A 581 -26.29 6.31 -7.54
CA LYS A 581 -26.84 7.67 -7.69
C LYS A 581 -26.96 8.38 -6.32
N GLU A 582 -27.41 7.69 -5.27
CA GLU A 582 -27.44 8.21 -3.91
C GLU A 582 -26.02 8.62 -3.43
N MET A 583 -25.01 7.78 -3.63
CA MET A 583 -23.62 8.07 -3.27
C MET A 583 -23.01 9.20 -4.11
N ALA A 584 -23.28 9.24 -5.39
CA ALA A 584 -22.85 10.34 -6.26
C ALA A 584 -23.44 11.68 -5.80
N LYS A 585 -24.71 11.72 -5.44
CA LYS A 585 -25.34 12.91 -4.87
C LYS A 585 -24.67 13.33 -3.56
N LYS A 586 -24.44 12.40 -2.64
CA LYS A 586 -23.77 12.68 -1.36
C LYS A 586 -22.35 13.23 -1.56
N SER A 587 -21.58 12.69 -2.54
CA SER A 587 -20.19 13.05 -2.77
C SER A 587 -20.00 14.35 -3.55
N TYR A 588 -20.94 14.72 -4.42
CA TYR A 588 -20.77 15.80 -5.37
C TYR A 588 -21.77 16.93 -5.27
N SER A 589 -22.79 16.87 -4.38
CA SER A 589 -23.79 17.95 -4.23
C SER A 589 -23.17 19.31 -3.90
N ASN A 590 -22.07 19.35 -3.15
CA ASN A 590 -21.33 20.55 -2.83
C ASN A 590 -20.52 21.13 -4.03
N LYS A 591 -20.37 20.36 -5.11
CA LYS A 591 -19.66 20.77 -6.34
C LYS A 591 -20.59 21.25 -7.46
N GLY A 592 -21.90 21.21 -7.22
CA GLY A 592 -22.95 21.68 -8.12
C GLY A 592 -23.76 20.57 -8.80
N GLU A 593 -25.02 20.85 -9.06
CA GLU A 593 -26.00 19.89 -9.61
C GLU A 593 -25.56 19.34 -10.98
N ASN A 594 -24.90 20.14 -11.83
CA ASN A 594 -24.41 19.67 -13.14
C ASN A 594 -23.45 18.49 -13.02
N ILE A 595 -22.61 18.46 -11.97
CA ILE A 595 -21.67 17.35 -11.72
C ILE A 595 -22.41 16.11 -11.25
N VAL A 596 -23.44 16.28 -10.42
CA VAL A 596 -24.31 15.18 -9.97
C VAL A 596 -25.02 14.56 -11.17
N GLN A 597 -25.62 15.37 -12.05
CA GLN A 597 -26.34 14.90 -13.25
C GLN A 597 -25.38 14.23 -14.27
N ALA A 598 -24.16 14.72 -14.42
CA ALA A 598 -23.15 14.06 -15.26
C ALA A 598 -22.82 12.66 -14.72
N ASN A 599 -22.67 12.50 -13.39
CA ASN A 599 -22.45 11.19 -12.78
C ASN A 599 -23.68 10.25 -12.97
N TYR A 600 -24.90 10.76 -12.88
CA TYR A 600 -26.12 9.97 -13.14
C TYR A 600 -26.11 9.41 -14.56
N LYS A 601 -25.83 10.27 -15.56
CA LYS A 601 -25.70 9.84 -16.97
C LYS A 601 -24.60 8.79 -17.16
N ALA A 602 -23.46 8.95 -16.48
CA ALA A 602 -22.36 8.01 -16.53
C ALA A 602 -22.74 6.63 -15.94
N ILE A 603 -23.51 6.62 -14.85
CA ILE A 603 -24.04 5.39 -14.23
C ILE A 603 -24.98 4.66 -15.20
N ASP A 604 -25.94 5.39 -15.78
CA ASP A 604 -26.90 4.80 -16.71
C ASP A 604 -26.21 4.27 -17.99
N ALA A 605 -25.30 5.05 -18.58
CA ALA A 605 -24.57 4.66 -19.77
C ALA A 605 -23.64 3.45 -19.54
N GLY A 606 -23.02 3.35 -18.37
CA GLY A 606 -22.04 2.29 -18.06
C GLY A 606 -22.64 0.88 -18.09
N LYS A 607 -23.90 0.72 -17.66
CA LYS A 607 -24.58 -0.58 -17.70
C LYS A 607 -25.03 -0.99 -19.11
N ASP A 608 -25.33 0.00 -19.99
CA ASP A 608 -25.93 -0.23 -21.30
C ASP A 608 -24.87 -0.34 -22.42
N ALA A 609 -23.62 0.07 -22.17
CA ALA A 609 -22.55 0.16 -23.18
C ALA A 609 -21.60 -1.04 -23.22
N ILE A 610 -21.89 -2.10 -22.51
CA ILE A 610 -21.06 -3.31 -22.44
C ILE A 610 -21.28 -4.14 -23.71
N GLU A 611 -20.20 -4.53 -24.35
CA GLU A 611 -20.24 -5.42 -25.52
C GLU A 611 -19.53 -6.73 -25.23
N GLU A 612 -20.18 -7.87 -25.49
CA GLU A 612 -19.57 -9.19 -25.41
C GLU A 612 -18.77 -9.48 -26.69
N VAL A 613 -17.55 -9.97 -26.53
CA VAL A 613 -16.64 -10.38 -27.60
C VAL A 613 -16.55 -11.89 -27.64
N THR A 614 -16.77 -12.48 -28.79
CA THR A 614 -16.64 -13.94 -28.98
C THR A 614 -15.16 -14.35 -28.85
N VAL A 615 -14.88 -15.23 -27.91
CA VAL A 615 -13.56 -15.86 -27.78
C VAL A 615 -13.45 -17.01 -28.75
N ASP A 616 -12.47 -16.94 -29.64
CA ASP A 616 -12.22 -18.02 -30.59
C ASP A 616 -11.54 -19.20 -29.87
N PRO A 617 -12.14 -20.41 -29.88
CA PRO A 617 -11.52 -21.58 -29.24
C PRO A 617 -10.15 -21.94 -29.85
N GLU A 618 -9.90 -21.61 -31.12
CA GLU A 618 -8.61 -21.87 -31.75
C GLU A 618 -7.45 -21.07 -31.16
N TRP A 619 -7.74 -20.01 -30.39
CA TRP A 619 -6.70 -19.28 -29.66
C TRP A 619 -5.95 -20.12 -28.63
N SER A 620 -6.52 -21.23 -28.15
CA SER A 620 -5.80 -22.16 -27.27
C SER A 620 -4.62 -22.84 -27.96
N ASN A 621 -4.62 -22.95 -29.29
CA ASN A 621 -3.53 -23.54 -30.08
C ASN A 621 -2.35 -22.58 -30.33
N LEU A 622 -2.48 -21.29 -29.96
CA LEU A 622 -1.44 -20.30 -30.19
C LEU A 622 -0.18 -20.55 -29.34
N THR A 623 0.98 -20.36 -29.92
CA THR A 623 2.27 -20.45 -29.21
C THR A 623 2.59 -19.11 -28.54
N VAL A 624 2.66 -19.10 -27.22
CA VAL A 624 2.96 -17.88 -26.45
C VAL A 624 4.43 -17.51 -26.58
N LEU A 625 4.69 -16.28 -26.99
CA LEU A 625 6.01 -15.67 -26.99
C LEU A 625 6.32 -15.01 -25.64
N PRO A 626 7.60 -14.84 -25.28
CA PRO A 626 7.98 -14.07 -24.08
C PRO A 626 7.32 -12.67 -24.08
N LEU A 627 6.84 -12.25 -22.93
CA LEU A 627 6.17 -10.95 -22.76
C LEU A 627 7.04 -9.77 -23.20
N ARG A 628 8.33 -9.91 -23.01
CA ARG A 628 9.33 -8.88 -23.29
C ARG A 628 10.45 -9.44 -24.17
N LYS A 629 10.96 -8.60 -25.07
CA LYS A 629 12.19 -8.88 -25.79
C LYS A 629 13.37 -8.46 -24.91
N PRO A 630 14.40 -9.31 -24.72
CA PRO A 630 15.59 -8.90 -24.00
C PRO A 630 16.24 -7.67 -24.63
N THR A 631 16.70 -6.74 -23.78
CA THR A 631 17.41 -5.53 -24.21
C THR A 631 18.91 -5.75 -24.36
N GLY A 632 19.43 -6.85 -23.76
CA GLY A 632 20.87 -7.13 -23.64
C GLY A 632 21.52 -6.47 -22.41
N ASP A 633 20.75 -5.78 -21.59
CA ASP A 633 21.17 -5.24 -20.28
C ASP A 633 20.67 -6.21 -19.19
N ASP A 634 21.57 -7.01 -18.64
CA ASP A 634 21.26 -8.04 -17.65
C ASP A 634 20.53 -7.48 -16.42
N TYR A 635 20.91 -6.29 -15.94
CA TYR A 635 20.25 -5.65 -14.81
C TYR A 635 18.83 -5.27 -15.14
N PHE A 636 18.63 -4.67 -16.33
CA PHE A 636 17.29 -4.28 -16.77
C PHE A 636 16.42 -5.52 -17.02
N ASP A 637 16.92 -6.51 -17.76
CA ASP A 637 16.15 -7.68 -18.20
C ASP A 637 15.76 -8.61 -17.04
N ASN A 638 16.68 -8.82 -16.07
CA ASN A 638 16.50 -9.83 -15.01
C ASN A 638 16.01 -9.25 -13.69
N PHE A 639 16.03 -7.92 -13.51
CA PHE A 639 15.56 -7.28 -12.27
C PHE A 639 14.54 -6.17 -12.52
N VAL A 640 14.86 -5.15 -13.34
CA VAL A 640 14.01 -3.98 -13.52
C VAL A 640 12.71 -4.35 -14.23
N ALA A 641 12.81 -5.04 -15.35
CA ALA A 641 11.67 -5.39 -16.19
C ALA A 641 10.67 -6.35 -15.51
N PRO A 642 11.09 -7.40 -14.79
CA PRO A 642 10.18 -8.24 -14.03
C PRO A 642 9.43 -7.49 -12.92
N ILE A 643 10.12 -6.61 -12.16
CA ILE A 643 9.46 -5.81 -11.11
C ILE A 643 8.42 -4.88 -11.72
N ASN A 644 8.77 -4.19 -12.82
CA ASN A 644 7.84 -3.31 -13.52
C ASN A 644 6.65 -4.05 -14.16
N ALA A 645 6.79 -5.33 -14.44
CA ALA A 645 5.71 -6.20 -14.93
C ALA A 645 4.85 -6.83 -13.81
N LEU A 646 5.05 -6.43 -12.56
CA LEU A 646 4.38 -6.99 -11.36
C LEU A 646 4.73 -8.46 -11.11
N GLU A 647 5.90 -8.91 -11.57
CA GLU A 647 6.45 -10.26 -11.39
C GLU A 647 7.48 -10.34 -10.26
N GLY A 648 7.67 -9.27 -9.48
CA GLY A 648 8.63 -9.21 -8.36
C GLY A 648 8.41 -10.28 -7.27
N TYR A 649 7.21 -10.88 -7.21
CA TYR A 649 6.92 -12.02 -6.34
C TYR A 649 7.69 -13.29 -6.74
N ASP A 650 8.01 -13.43 -8.01
CA ASP A 650 8.66 -14.60 -8.59
C ASP A 650 10.19 -14.51 -8.60
N LEU A 651 10.77 -13.34 -8.31
CA LEU A 651 12.21 -13.14 -8.26
C LEU A 651 12.85 -13.91 -7.10
N PRO A 652 13.94 -14.64 -7.34
CA PRO A 652 14.69 -15.31 -6.29
C PRO A 652 15.52 -14.32 -5.46
N THR A 653 15.95 -14.74 -4.27
CA THR A 653 16.76 -13.90 -3.36
C THR A 653 18.09 -13.47 -4.01
N SER A 654 18.69 -14.32 -4.85
CA SER A 654 19.91 -14.00 -5.58
C SER A 654 19.78 -12.76 -6.49
N ALA A 655 18.59 -12.48 -7.00
CA ALA A 655 18.32 -11.27 -7.81
C ALA A 655 18.55 -9.95 -7.05
N PHE A 656 18.73 -10.00 -5.73
CA PHE A 656 18.95 -8.82 -4.87
C PHE A 656 20.37 -8.69 -4.34
N LEU A 657 21.29 -9.59 -4.70
CA LEU A 657 22.66 -9.60 -4.16
C LEU A 657 23.45 -8.33 -4.50
N TYR A 658 23.21 -7.70 -5.64
CA TYR A 658 23.91 -6.46 -6.03
C TYR A 658 23.40 -5.21 -5.30
N LYS A 659 22.28 -5.29 -4.56
CA LYS A 659 21.75 -4.16 -3.75
C LYS A 659 21.77 -4.41 -2.24
N LEU A 660 22.71 -5.19 -1.76
CA LEU A 660 22.83 -5.55 -0.33
C LEU A 660 22.97 -4.31 0.58
N ASP A 661 23.66 -3.28 0.10
CA ASP A 661 23.87 -2.00 0.78
C ASP A 661 22.83 -0.93 0.40
N GLY A 662 21.82 -1.26 -0.41
CA GLY A 662 20.80 -0.35 -0.88
C GLY A 662 21.12 0.39 -2.18
N THR A 663 22.28 0.16 -2.79
CA THR A 663 22.64 0.75 -4.10
C THR A 663 21.71 0.27 -5.21
N MET A 664 21.43 1.15 -6.18
CA MET A 664 20.67 0.86 -7.39
C MET A 664 21.38 1.47 -8.59
N GLN A 665 21.30 0.79 -9.73
CA GLN A 665 21.89 1.29 -10.97
C GLN A 665 21.06 2.45 -11.51
N ASN A 666 21.70 3.56 -11.86
CA ASN A 666 21.08 4.73 -12.46
C ASN A 666 20.72 4.51 -13.96
N GLY A 667 19.92 5.43 -14.52
CA GLY A 667 19.59 5.48 -15.95
C GLY A 667 18.57 4.45 -16.41
N VAL A 668 17.74 3.90 -15.50
CA VAL A 668 16.76 2.88 -15.88
C VAL A 668 15.37 3.44 -16.16
N ALA A 669 14.98 4.57 -15.57
CA ALA A 669 13.62 5.10 -15.70
C ALA A 669 13.23 5.41 -17.16
N ILE A 670 14.16 5.92 -17.95
CA ILE A 670 13.92 6.22 -19.38
C ILE A 670 13.72 4.94 -20.23
N LYS A 671 14.34 3.83 -19.81
CA LYS A 671 14.26 2.53 -20.49
C LYS A 671 12.93 1.82 -20.21
N GLU A 672 12.19 2.22 -19.16
CA GLU A 672 10.92 1.59 -18.77
C GLU A 672 9.81 1.79 -19.80
N LYS A 673 9.84 2.88 -20.56
CA LYS A 673 8.87 3.22 -21.62
C LYS A 673 7.43 2.96 -21.15
N ARG A 674 6.99 3.71 -20.11
CA ARG A 674 5.73 3.41 -19.40
C ARG A 674 4.49 3.53 -20.27
N ALA A 675 4.52 4.35 -21.33
CA ALA A 675 3.47 4.52 -22.33
C ALA A 675 2.06 4.67 -21.72
N ILE A 676 1.92 5.64 -20.80
CA ILE A 676 0.67 5.87 -20.05
C ILE A 676 -0.15 7.03 -20.58
N ALA A 677 0.41 7.81 -21.50
CA ALA A 677 -0.27 8.97 -22.07
C ALA A 677 -1.36 8.51 -23.06
N ILE A 678 -2.56 9.08 -22.93
CA ILE A 678 -3.63 8.94 -23.95
C ILE A 678 -3.35 9.91 -25.09
N GLN A 679 -2.83 11.10 -24.76
CA GLN A 679 -2.45 12.12 -25.73
C GLN A 679 -1.03 12.60 -25.45
N VAL A 680 -0.28 12.89 -26.53
CA VAL A 680 1.08 13.42 -26.48
C VAL A 680 1.19 14.69 -27.32
N PRO A 681 2.17 15.57 -27.06
CA PRO A 681 2.35 16.77 -27.89
C PRO A 681 2.98 16.40 -29.23
N LYS A 682 2.29 16.78 -30.33
CA LYS A 682 2.82 16.77 -31.67
C LYS A 682 3.47 18.13 -31.97
N TRP A 683 4.64 18.10 -32.61
CA TRP A 683 5.37 19.31 -32.93
C TRP A 683 5.05 19.83 -34.36
N GLU A 684 4.41 21.01 -34.38
CA GLU A 684 4.13 21.76 -35.60
C GLU A 684 5.26 22.76 -35.85
N LYS A 685 6.28 22.36 -36.61
CA LYS A 685 7.52 23.10 -36.80
C LYS A 685 7.32 24.55 -37.30
N ASP A 686 6.39 24.77 -38.22
CA ASP A 686 6.17 26.06 -38.88
C ASP A 686 5.68 27.15 -37.91
N ASN A 687 5.06 26.72 -36.79
CA ASN A 687 4.59 27.59 -35.73
C ASN A 687 5.63 27.75 -34.59
N CYS A 688 6.79 27.06 -34.68
CA CYS A 688 7.79 27.07 -33.63
C CYS A 688 8.70 28.31 -33.72
N ILE A 689 8.81 29.06 -32.61
CA ILE A 689 9.70 30.21 -32.45
C ILE A 689 11.03 29.84 -31.74
N GLN A 690 11.29 28.60 -31.48
CA GLN A 690 12.53 28.06 -30.84
C GLN A 690 12.83 28.67 -29.46
N CYS A 691 11.81 28.92 -28.65
CA CYS A 691 11.97 29.52 -27.30
C CYS A 691 12.33 28.55 -26.21
N ASN A 692 12.18 27.23 -26.43
CA ASN A 692 12.44 26.11 -25.51
C ASN A 692 11.61 26.09 -24.20
N GLN A 693 10.54 26.91 -24.09
CA GLN A 693 9.66 26.92 -22.91
C GLN A 693 9.01 25.56 -22.66
N CYS A 694 8.69 24.81 -23.72
CA CYS A 694 8.14 23.46 -23.63
C CYS A 694 9.07 22.47 -22.91
N ALA A 695 10.38 22.54 -23.22
CA ALA A 695 11.39 21.75 -22.52
C ALA A 695 11.54 22.20 -21.05
N MET A 696 11.48 23.53 -20.80
CA MET A 696 11.65 24.08 -19.47
C MET A 696 10.57 23.66 -18.48
N VAL A 697 9.32 23.53 -18.92
CA VAL A 697 8.21 23.14 -18.03
C VAL A 697 7.96 21.62 -17.95
N CYS A 698 8.64 20.84 -18.78
CA CYS A 698 8.40 19.38 -18.81
C CYS A 698 8.87 18.72 -17.53
N PRO A 699 7.97 18.07 -16.74
CA PRO A 699 8.33 17.43 -15.48
C PRO A 699 9.23 16.20 -15.64
N HIS A 700 9.22 15.60 -16.84
CA HIS A 700 9.86 14.30 -17.09
C HIS A 700 10.98 14.36 -18.12
N ALA A 701 11.37 15.57 -18.58
CA ALA A 701 12.39 15.76 -19.61
C ALA A 701 12.14 14.95 -20.91
N THR A 702 10.86 14.74 -21.25
CA THR A 702 10.44 13.94 -22.43
C THR A 702 10.17 14.77 -23.67
N ILE A 703 10.44 16.06 -23.63
CA ILE A 703 10.47 16.99 -24.76
C ILE A 703 11.74 17.82 -24.67
N ARG A 704 12.57 17.74 -25.71
CA ARG A 704 13.91 18.33 -25.72
C ARG A 704 14.20 19.03 -27.06
N PRO A 705 14.87 20.21 -27.07
CA PRO A 705 15.39 20.83 -28.28
C PRO A 705 16.75 20.25 -28.63
N PHE A 706 17.01 20.09 -29.91
CA PHE A 706 18.31 19.68 -30.44
C PHE A 706 18.78 20.58 -31.57
N LEU A 707 20.09 20.72 -31.69
CA LEU A 707 20.80 21.25 -32.86
C LEU A 707 21.51 20.10 -33.53
N MET A 708 21.14 19.74 -34.76
CA MET A 708 21.60 18.53 -35.43
C MET A 708 22.45 18.90 -36.67
N THR A 709 23.50 18.12 -36.89
CA THR A 709 24.29 18.17 -38.13
C THR A 709 23.56 17.42 -39.24
N GLU A 710 23.98 17.61 -40.51
CA GLU A 710 23.46 16.83 -41.65
C GLU A 710 23.71 15.33 -41.47
N GLU A 711 24.84 14.93 -40.87
CA GLU A 711 25.16 13.53 -40.61
C GLU A 711 24.21 12.91 -39.59
N GLU A 712 23.95 13.63 -38.50
CA GLU A 712 23.00 13.18 -37.45
C GLU A 712 21.57 13.05 -38.01
N ILE A 713 21.15 13.94 -38.93
CA ILE A 713 19.85 13.86 -39.59
C ILE A 713 19.79 12.65 -40.54
N LYS A 714 20.84 12.42 -41.32
CA LYS A 714 20.93 11.34 -42.28
C LYS A 714 20.94 9.96 -41.63
N ASN A 715 21.50 9.85 -40.41
CA ASN A 715 21.60 8.61 -39.66
C ASN A 715 20.34 8.34 -38.78
N ALA A 716 19.33 9.20 -38.80
CA ALA A 716 18.08 8.98 -38.08
C ALA A 716 17.33 7.75 -38.63
N PRO A 717 16.60 6.99 -37.80
CA PRO A 717 15.89 5.77 -38.23
C PRO A 717 14.73 6.02 -39.21
N GLU A 718 14.30 7.29 -39.38
CA GLU A 718 13.31 7.75 -40.29
C GLU A 718 13.77 9.04 -41.00
N ASP A 719 13.21 9.37 -42.15
CA ASP A 719 13.58 10.58 -42.88
C ASP A 719 12.98 11.82 -42.18
N ILE A 720 13.79 12.59 -41.50
CA ILE A 720 13.45 13.84 -40.85
C ILE A 720 14.00 15.09 -41.58
N THR A 721 14.52 14.95 -42.77
CA THR A 721 15.16 16.04 -43.53
C THR A 721 14.22 17.25 -43.67
N ASN A 722 12.92 16.98 -43.87
CA ASN A 722 11.89 18.02 -43.99
C ASN A 722 11.30 18.43 -42.63
N ASP A 723 11.67 17.79 -41.52
CA ASP A 723 11.14 18.00 -40.13
C ASP A 723 12.10 18.71 -39.22
N VAL A 724 12.96 19.53 -39.75
CA VAL A 724 13.90 20.41 -39.04
C VAL A 724 13.71 21.86 -39.47
N LEU A 725 14.20 22.79 -38.65
CA LEU A 725 14.18 24.22 -38.93
C LEU A 725 15.59 24.79 -38.98
N LYS A 726 15.78 25.89 -39.69
CA LYS A 726 17.00 26.68 -39.54
C LYS A 726 17.04 27.28 -38.13
N PRO A 727 18.13 27.06 -37.36
CA PRO A 727 18.21 27.61 -35.99
C PRO A 727 18.33 29.14 -36.01
N ILE A 728 17.76 29.80 -34.98
CA ILE A 728 17.76 31.23 -34.81
C ILE A 728 18.88 31.60 -33.84
N GLY A 729 19.95 32.27 -34.31
CA GLY A 729 21.08 32.69 -33.49
C GLY A 729 22.34 32.86 -34.30
N LYS A 730 23.45 33.24 -33.61
CA LYS A 730 24.82 33.30 -34.18
C LYS A 730 25.58 32.04 -33.72
N GLY A 731 26.49 31.57 -34.55
CA GLY A 731 27.34 30.42 -34.23
C GLY A 731 26.63 29.05 -34.34
N VAL A 732 25.50 29.01 -35.03
CA VAL A 732 24.69 27.82 -35.29
C VAL A 732 24.60 27.51 -36.81
N GLU A 733 25.48 28.09 -37.59
CA GLU A 733 25.56 27.88 -39.04
C GLU A 733 25.89 26.42 -39.32
N GLY A 734 25.22 25.80 -40.30
CA GLY A 734 25.39 24.38 -40.65
C GLY A 734 24.66 23.39 -39.71
N LEU A 735 23.92 23.89 -38.75
CA LEU A 735 23.06 23.07 -37.89
C LEU A 735 21.59 23.24 -38.24
N SER A 736 20.79 22.25 -37.87
CA SER A 736 19.32 22.25 -37.98
C SER A 736 18.68 22.09 -36.60
N PHE A 737 17.61 22.86 -36.34
CA PHE A 737 16.88 22.81 -35.07
C PHE A 737 15.69 21.84 -35.13
N ARG A 738 15.51 21.07 -34.10
CA ARG A 738 14.35 20.19 -33.90
C ARG A 738 13.88 20.17 -32.42
N ILE A 739 12.57 20.09 -32.18
CA ILE A 739 11.99 19.65 -30.90
C ILE A 739 11.67 18.17 -31.02
N GLN A 740 12.25 17.38 -30.18
CA GLN A 740 11.99 15.93 -30.10
C GLN A 740 11.15 15.60 -28.87
N VAL A 741 10.06 14.87 -29.07
CA VAL A 741 9.21 14.29 -28.02
C VAL A 741 9.49 12.79 -27.93
N SER A 742 9.53 12.24 -26.72
CA SER A 742 9.51 10.80 -26.46
C SER A 742 8.08 10.38 -26.11
N PRO A 743 7.31 9.80 -27.04
CA PRO A 743 5.91 9.46 -26.79
C PRO A 743 5.76 8.37 -25.72
N ASP A 744 6.66 7.40 -25.67
CA ASP A 744 6.66 6.30 -24.69
C ASP A 744 6.89 6.74 -23.26
N ASN A 745 7.63 7.84 -23.05
CA ASN A 745 7.97 8.38 -21.74
C ASN A 745 7.11 9.59 -21.35
N CYS A 746 6.35 10.16 -22.28
CA CYS A 746 5.43 11.25 -22.02
C CYS A 746 4.27 10.78 -21.10
N VAL A 747 3.87 11.62 -20.15
CA VAL A 747 2.74 11.34 -19.23
C VAL A 747 1.45 12.09 -19.64
N GLY A 748 1.46 12.79 -20.78
CA GLY A 748 0.29 13.45 -21.34
C GLY A 748 -0.27 14.61 -20.52
N CYS A 749 0.55 15.28 -19.71
CA CYS A 749 0.09 16.37 -18.81
C CYS A 749 -0.33 17.66 -19.51
N GLY A 750 0.09 17.90 -20.78
CA GLY A 750 -0.28 19.05 -21.58
C GLY A 750 0.41 20.38 -21.25
N LEU A 751 1.29 20.43 -20.24
CA LEU A 751 1.96 21.68 -19.82
C LEU A 751 2.75 22.33 -20.95
N CYS A 752 3.47 21.55 -21.76
CA CYS A 752 4.26 22.04 -22.90
C CYS A 752 3.38 22.73 -23.96
N ALA A 753 2.20 22.16 -24.24
CA ALA A 753 1.22 22.76 -25.15
C ALA A 753 0.55 24.00 -24.52
N ALA A 754 0.31 23.98 -23.19
CA ALA A 754 -0.29 25.12 -22.48
C ALA A 754 0.60 26.37 -22.54
N VAL A 755 1.92 26.23 -22.26
CA VAL A 755 2.87 27.35 -22.25
C VAL A 755 3.40 27.75 -23.64
N CYS A 756 3.14 26.96 -24.68
CA CYS A 756 3.65 27.24 -26.00
C CYS A 756 3.04 28.55 -26.53
N PRO A 757 3.86 29.61 -26.81
CA PRO A 757 3.34 30.87 -27.33
C PRO A 757 3.00 30.72 -28.84
N GLY A 758 3.70 29.86 -29.55
CA GLY A 758 3.59 29.69 -30.98
C GLY A 758 3.95 30.92 -31.76
N LYS A 759 3.57 30.93 -33.05
CA LYS A 759 3.81 32.03 -33.96
C LYS A 759 2.45 32.65 -34.34
N ARG A 760 2.29 33.96 -34.11
CA ARG A 760 1.06 34.69 -34.37
C ARG A 760 -0.19 34.16 -33.68
N GLY A 761 -0.02 33.53 -32.52
CA GLY A 761 -1.10 32.91 -31.79
C GLY A 761 -1.38 31.44 -32.13
N GLU A 762 -0.78 30.90 -33.18
CA GLU A 762 -0.87 29.49 -33.56
C GLU A 762 0.19 28.68 -32.79
N LYS A 763 -0.24 27.75 -31.99
CA LYS A 763 0.66 26.93 -31.16
C LYS A 763 1.52 25.98 -31.98
N ALA A 764 2.76 25.79 -31.57
CA ALA A 764 3.70 24.85 -32.18
C ALA A 764 3.59 23.44 -31.54
N LEU A 765 2.76 23.30 -30.53
CA LEU A 765 2.51 22.02 -29.88
C LEU A 765 1.01 21.83 -29.68
N THR A 766 0.48 20.78 -30.28
CA THR A 766 -0.91 20.35 -30.13
C THR A 766 -0.97 18.97 -29.53
N MET A 767 -1.96 18.72 -28.66
CA MET A 767 -2.13 17.40 -28.07
C MET A 767 -2.91 16.50 -29.02
N VAL A 768 -2.31 15.39 -29.43
CA VAL A 768 -2.90 14.40 -30.33
C VAL A 768 -2.97 13.02 -29.66
N PRO A 769 -3.84 12.11 -30.12
CA PRO A 769 -3.83 10.72 -29.65
C PRO A 769 -2.43 10.11 -29.73
N VAL A 770 -1.98 9.41 -28.67
CA VAL A 770 -0.62 8.85 -28.62
C VAL A 770 -0.31 7.92 -29.80
N LYS A 771 -1.32 7.20 -30.31
CA LYS A 771 -1.17 6.30 -31.46
C LYS A 771 -0.65 6.98 -32.72
N GLU A 772 -0.84 8.29 -32.87
CA GLU A 772 -0.35 9.06 -34.03
C GLU A 772 1.14 9.37 -33.97
N GLU A 773 1.76 9.25 -32.76
CA GLU A 773 3.15 9.61 -32.51
C GLU A 773 4.01 8.42 -32.05
N LEU A 774 3.40 7.24 -31.75
CA LEU A 774 4.16 6.06 -31.28
C LEU A 774 5.16 5.52 -32.31
N GLU A 775 4.90 5.71 -33.60
CA GLU A 775 5.82 5.35 -34.67
C GLU A 775 7.18 6.09 -34.56
N HIS A 776 7.18 7.28 -33.95
CA HIS A 776 8.40 8.09 -33.73
C HIS A 776 9.18 7.70 -32.46
N SER A 777 8.85 6.60 -31.77
CA SER A 777 9.57 6.15 -30.57
C SER A 777 11.04 5.84 -30.84
N ALA A 778 11.33 5.18 -31.96
CA ALA A 778 12.70 4.87 -32.38
C ALA A 778 13.50 6.13 -32.69
N LEU A 779 12.88 7.16 -33.28
CA LEU A 779 13.50 8.46 -33.51
C LEU A 779 13.87 9.15 -32.21
N SER A 780 12.95 9.14 -31.22
CA SER A 780 13.22 9.77 -29.93
C SER A 780 14.40 9.10 -29.21
N GLU A 781 14.50 7.78 -29.26
CA GLU A 781 15.62 7.03 -28.70
C GLU A 781 16.95 7.35 -29.40
N TYR A 782 16.92 7.42 -30.73
CA TYR A 782 18.08 7.81 -31.52
C TYR A 782 18.57 9.21 -31.16
N VAL A 783 17.66 10.20 -31.18
CA VAL A 783 17.99 11.61 -30.97
C VAL A 783 18.52 11.84 -29.55
N TYR A 784 17.95 11.18 -28.52
CA TYR A 784 18.40 11.37 -27.14
C TYR A 784 19.78 10.74 -26.85
N ASN A 785 20.13 9.67 -27.53
CA ASN A 785 21.33 8.91 -27.26
C ASN A 785 22.50 9.19 -28.22
N ASN A 786 22.21 9.63 -29.48
CA ASN A 786 23.21 9.73 -30.53
C ASN A 786 23.44 11.17 -31.05
N VAL A 787 22.53 12.09 -30.73
CA VAL A 787 22.73 13.50 -31.09
C VAL A 787 23.43 14.24 -29.96
N GLU A 788 24.46 15.01 -30.30
CA GLU A 788 25.26 15.75 -29.33
C GLU A 788 24.45 16.89 -28.68
N TYR A 789 24.54 17.05 -27.35
CA TYR A 789 23.96 18.18 -26.61
C TYR A 789 24.89 19.39 -26.76
N ARG A 790 24.52 20.30 -27.65
CA ARG A 790 25.31 21.51 -28.00
C ARG A 790 24.95 22.68 -27.11
N ASP A 791 25.38 22.64 -25.85
CA ASP A 791 25.06 23.62 -24.79
C ASP A 791 25.92 24.88 -24.82
N ASP A 792 26.96 24.90 -25.69
CA ASP A 792 27.86 26.03 -25.94
C ASP A 792 27.30 27.08 -26.91
N LYS A 793 26.17 26.79 -27.61
CA LYS A 793 25.64 27.65 -28.67
C LYS A 793 24.79 28.82 -28.19
N TYR A 794 24.25 28.77 -26.98
CA TYR A 794 23.43 29.81 -26.39
C TYR A 794 23.78 29.99 -24.90
N PRO A 795 23.62 31.22 -24.34
CA PRO A 795 23.89 31.44 -22.92
C PRO A 795 23.00 30.58 -22.03
N THR A 796 23.60 29.79 -21.16
CA THR A 796 22.91 28.87 -20.22
C THR A 796 22.12 29.64 -19.13
N THR A 797 22.29 30.95 -19.03
CA THR A 797 21.50 31.86 -18.18
C THR A 797 20.11 32.15 -18.75
N THR A 798 19.79 31.64 -19.93
CA THR A 798 18.50 31.82 -20.59
C THR A 798 17.72 30.54 -20.71
N VAL A 799 16.38 30.60 -20.74
CA VAL A 799 15.50 29.46 -20.97
C VAL A 799 15.87 28.71 -22.25
N LYS A 800 16.22 29.48 -23.31
CA LYS A 800 16.63 28.89 -24.59
C LYS A 800 17.93 28.10 -24.44
N GLY A 801 18.95 28.65 -23.82
CA GLY A 801 20.27 28.04 -23.70
C GLY A 801 20.26 26.81 -22.79
N VAL A 802 19.65 26.89 -21.61
CA VAL A 802 19.57 25.75 -20.67
C VAL A 802 18.77 24.60 -21.27
N GLY A 803 17.83 24.88 -22.20
CA GLY A 803 17.08 23.84 -22.89
C GLY A 803 17.94 22.87 -23.71
N PHE A 804 19.12 23.32 -24.20
CA PHE A 804 20.08 22.49 -24.96
C PHE A 804 21.06 21.71 -24.09
N MET A 805 21.09 21.98 -22.77
CA MET A 805 21.92 21.20 -21.85
C MET A 805 21.31 19.81 -21.65
N LYS A 806 22.17 18.79 -21.48
CA LYS A 806 21.75 17.43 -21.16
C LYS A 806 21.00 17.41 -19.84
N PRO A 807 19.76 16.89 -19.78
CA PRO A 807 19.09 16.66 -18.51
C PRO A 807 19.68 15.41 -17.84
N TYR A 808 20.08 15.50 -16.57
CA TYR A 808 20.56 14.37 -15.77
C TYR A 808 19.48 13.78 -14.87
N PHE A 809 18.25 14.30 -14.96
CA PHE A 809 17.05 13.81 -14.27
C PHE A 809 15.91 13.71 -15.28
N GLU A 810 15.42 12.48 -15.51
CA GLU A 810 14.50 12.20 -16.60
C GLU A 810 13.52 11.06 -16.30
N ALA A 811 12.36 11.07 -16.94
CA ALA A 811 11.33 10.03 -16.88
C ALA A 811 11.01 9.55 -15.45
N SER A 812 10.95 10.47 -14.48
CA SER A 812 10.69 10.15 -13.06
C SER A 812 9.30 9.54 -12.83
N GLY A 813 9.11 8.89 -11.66
CA GLY A 813 7.82 8.38 -11.21
C GLY A 813 6.86 9.45 -10.65
N ALA A 814 7.17 10.74 -10.81
CA ALA A 814 6.36 11.86 -10.32
C ALA A 814 5.01 11.97 -11.03
N CYS A 815 4.08 12.72 -10.44
CA CYS A 815 2.75 12.99 -11.02
C CYS A 815 2.82 13.64 -12.40
N ALA A 816 1.82 13.40 -13.23
CA ALA A 816 1.61 14.16 -14.44
C ALA A 816 1.44 15.65 -14.10
N GLY A 817 2.29 16.52 -14.68
CA GLY A 817 2.28 17.95 -14.37
C GLY A 817 2.92 18.34 -13.03
N CYS A 818 3.79 17.49 -12.48
CA CYS A 818 4.51 17.77 -11.22
C CYS A 818 5.23 19.13 -11.29
N GLY A 819 5.01 19.98 -10.28
CA GLY A 819 5.65 21.30 -10.20
C GLY A 819 7.05 21.27 -9.56
N GLU A 820 7.47 20.15 -8.99
CA GLU A 820 8.76 20.02 -8.28
C GLU A 820 9.88 19.51 -9.19
N THR A 821 9.61 18.50 -10.01
CA THR A 821 10.63 17.84 -10.86
C THR A 821 11.31 18.75 -11.90
N PRO A 822 10.68 19.82 -12.45
CA PRO A 822 11.38 20.78 -13.29
C PRO A 822 12.56 21.48 -12.61
N TYR A 823 12.48 21.70 -11.29
CA TYR A 823 13.59 22.27 -10.51
C TYR A 823 14.76 21.28 -10.37
N TYR A 824 14.47 20.00 -10.10
CA TYR A 824 15.49 18.95 -10.08
C TYR A 824 16.18 18.81 -11.44
N ARG A 825 15.41 18.79 -12.52
CA ARG A 825 15.97 18.76 -13.86
C ARG A 825 16.83 19.99 -14.14
N LEU A 826 16.33 21.20 -13.87
CA LEU A 826 17.08 22.44 -14.08
C LEU A 826 18.39 22.47 -13.27
N ALA A 827 18.32 22.14 -11.99
CA ALA A 827 19.51 22.07 -11.14
C ALA A 827 20.52 21.07 -11.69
N SER A 828 20.05 19.87 -12.12
CA SER A 828 20.91 18.85 -12.71
C SER A 828 21.54 19.30 -14.04
N GLN A 829 20.80 20.05 -14.89
CA GLN A 829 21.36 20.62 -16.12
C GLN A 829 22.46 21.64 -15.84
N LEU A 830 22.26 22.51 -14.83
CA LEU A 830 23.22 23.58 -14.51
C LEU A 830 24.47 23.10 -13.78
N PHE A 831 24.35 22.10 -12.92
CA PHE A 831 25.44 21.61 -12.08
C PHE A 831 25.98 20.25 -12.50
N GLY A 832 25.26 19.54 -13.36
CA GLY A 832 25.70 18.31 -14.00
C GLY A 832 26.14 17.19 -13.04
N SER A 833 27.21 16.50 -13.43
CA SER A 833 27.79 15.37 -12.69
C SER A 833 28.42 15.76 -11.34
N ASP A 834 28.68 17.06 -11.10
CA ASP A 834 29.25 17.52 -9.83
C ASP A 834 28.23 17.59 -8.70
N MET A 835 26.95 17.47 -9.05
CA MET A 835 25.85 17.60 -8.10
C MET A 835 25.66 16.35 -7.26
N ARG A 836 25.55 16.51 -5.95
CA ARG A 836 25.15 15.48 -4.99
C ARG A 836 23.87 15.89 -4.31
N ILE A 837 22.87 15.00 -4.31
CA ILE A 837 21.54 15.29 -3.77
C ILE A 837 21.25 14.34 -2.61
N ALA A 838 20.80 14.90 -1.48
CA ALA A 838 20.28 14.19 -0.33
C ALA A 838 18.88 14.70 0.01
N ASN A 839 17.92 13.80 0.17
CA ASN A 839 16.53 14.13 0.46
C ASN A 839 16.09 13.64 1.82
N ALA A 840 15.18 14.38 2.43
CA ALA A 840 14.28 13.85 3.46
C ALA A 840 13.13 13.05 2.83
N THR A 841 12.38 12.32 3.66
CA THR A 841 11.20 11.56 3.22
C THR A 841 10.11 12.51 2.70
N GLY A 842 9.55 12.19 1.53
CA GLY A 842 8.51 12.97 0.87
C GLY A 842 8.34 12.57 -0.58
N CYS A 843 7.71 13.42 -1.39
CA CYS A 843 7.53 13.16 -2.82
C CYS A 843 8.86 12.97 -3.54
N SER A 844 9.86 13.81 -3.22
CA SER A 844 11.19 13.75 -3.88
C SER A 844 11.92 12.43 -3.62
N SER A 845 11.86 11.87 -2.42
CA SER A 845 12.45 10.56 -2.13
C SER A 845 11.72 9.42 -2.87
N ILE A 846 10.40 9.56 -3.07
CA ILE A 846 9.60 8.54 -3.76
C ILE A 846 9.83 8.57 -5.26
N PHE A 847 9.75 9.74 -5.93
CA PHE A 847 9.92 9.77 -7.37
C PHE A 847 11.38 9.60 -7.84
N THR A 848 12.36 9.70 -6.94
CA THR A 848 13.77 9.43 -7.22
C THR A 848 14.21 8.03 -6.84
N GLY A 849 13.62 7.42 -5.80
CA GLY A 849 14.07 6.18 -5.18
C GLY A 849 13.06 5.02 -5.22
N SER A 850 12.01 5.10 -6.02
CA SER A 850 11.05 3.99 -6.16
C SER A 850 11.67 2.83 -6.91
N THR A 851 12.22 1.84 -6.19
CA THR A 851 12.83 0.65 -6.80
C THR A 851 11.84 -0.04 -7.77
N PRO A 852 12.26 -0.38 -9.00
CA PRO A 852 13.62 -0.28 -9.57
C PRO A 852 13.87 1.02 -10.33
N SER A 853 12.95 1.97 -10.36
CA SER A 853 12.98 3.19 -11.19
C SER A 853 13.97 4.21 -10.63
N THR A 854 15.03 4.49 -11.37
CA THR A 854 15.99 5.54 -11.05
C THR A 854 16.00 6.59 -12.14
N PRO A 855 15.45 7.81 -11.89
CA PRO A 855 15.36 8.87 -12.89
C PRO A 855 16.66 9.62 -13.10
N CYS A 856 17.66 9.43 -12.25
CA CYS A 856 19.00 9.98 -12.43
C CYS A 856 19.72 9.24 -13.54
N THR A 857 20.44 9.97 -14.41
CA THR A 857 21.29 9.35 -15.44
C THR A 857 22.56 8.74 -14.81
N THR A 858 23.31 7.96 -15.59
CA THR A 858 24.53 7.29 -15.14
C THR A 858 25.63 8.24 -14.63
N ASP A 859 25.56 9.51 -15.01
CA ASP A 859 26.56 10.54 -14.65
C ASP A 859 26.20 11.31 -13.37
N MET A 860 25.19 10.88 -12.61
CA MET A 860 24.68 11.60 -11.45
C MET A 860 24.68 10.75 -10.19
N MET A 861 24.95 11.38 -9.03
CA MET A 861 24.88 10.73 -7.72
C MET A 861 23.69 11.24 -6.92
N PHE A 862 22.90 10.33 -6.37
CA PHE A 862 21.72 10.64 -5.57
C PHE A 862 21.66 9.78 -4.30
N ILE A 863 21.35 10.40 -3.16
CA ILE A 863 21.03 9.72 -1.90
C ILE A 863 19.54 9.93 -1.63
N THR A 864 18.77 8.87 -1.79
CA THR A 864 17.30 8.95 -1.76
C THR A 864 16.70 9.12 -0.37
N TRP A 865 17.46 8.85 0.68
CA TRP A 865 16.92 8.94 2.04
C TRP A 865 18.01 9.27 3.06
N CYS A 866 17.87 10.39 3.71
CA CYS A 866 18.69 10.77 4.86
C CYS A 866 17.80 10.81 6.09
N ILE A 867 18.19 10.14 7.18
CA ILE A 867 17.50 10.22 8.47
C ILE A 867 17.83 11.59 9.10
N SER A 868 17.56 12.66 8.41
CA SER A 868 17.60 13.98 9.02
C SER A 868 16.19 14.52 9.18
N ASN A 869 15.25 13.66 9.52
CA ASN A 869 13.97 14.15 9.96
C ASN A 869 14.11 14.56 11.40
N ASN A 870 14.26 15.83 11.56
CA ASN A 870 14.15 16.66 12.75
C ASN A 870 15.44 17.01 13.39
#